data_fd4b8d0f82f2ffda01ab3d02be53b896
#
_entry.id   fd4b8d0f82f2ffda01ab3d02be53b896
#
_cell.length_a   1.000
_cell.length_b   1.000
_cell.length_c   1.000
_cell.angle_alpha   90.00
_cell.angle_beta   90.00
_cell.angle_gamma   90.00
#
_symmetry.space_group_name_H-M   'P 1'
#
loop_
_entity.id
_entity.type
_entity.pdbx_description
1 polymer ?
#
loop_
_entity_poly.entity_id
_entity_poly.type
_entity_poly.pdbx_seq_one_letter_code
_entity_poly.pdbx_strand_id
1 'polypeptide(L)'
;MRRSLAGNTAAAWGFRLSRVQCYPYYPITPSTSCSEQIAAWVADGEMDTVVINVESEHSAASAVISSAKSVRAGTATSSKGLLYMVEVLENGSGASLPFTIFVGNRATGAPINIWGDNSDAYAVRDSGFIQLFAADAQEALDDMIQAYRIGEDLTVRQPVLVNLRGFTGTHTFEPVEVPAAAEVDSFLPAYLPLEPLFAPDRPVTYGPMLSAHYYRRHKRNQTEALRNAAGVAEKVGREFGEQLGRTYRNFEWIGDQRAELVIALVGESSGAAETIVSHLQGQRGIPGLAVLRIRLFNPFPAEAVARALFRAGTKAVVVLDEGLPHGDVFPPLAGRLASALQAYWGTEAPRLASVIGGLGGSEIRPDHFQTLFNLAANMADGRPYRREPCWLDIEEDPILLTDAGKVNPKLWKRYGEIWKAQPVLSPYHLPLPSCNYEIRLYGRAGQGAITSAVFFTGAGIESGFWVLTKPTFGSERRGAVVHSDTVIQSEGAAKTGCFTGRQDLVCIYDDTILLSPSHAPARGLKPGGTVLVNTDRYTPNRVRELLNLAPSEASVLVVPASRIARELQLGSFFNMVMLGAMHRVCPLLDFDLALQFYGKNVPLPKEANLEAIRRGYLETTDREVAAPEPPPPDEQEEAFFHWRPEEESLEFAMLRSLENPRG
;
A
#
# COMPACT_ATOMS: atom_id res chain seq x y z
N MET A 1 4.30 -0.23 22.49
CA MET A 1 5.67 -0.62 22.07
C MET A 1 5.84 -0.29 20.59
N ARG A 2 6.88 0.49 20.24
CA ARG A 2 7.15 0.86 18.83
C ARG A 2 7.88 -0.28 18.10
N ARG A 3 7.38 -0.67 16.93
CA ARG A 3 7.94 -1.75 16.10
C ARG A 3 7.95 -1.32 14.64
N SER A 4 8.88 -1.86 13.86
CA SER A 4 8.85 -1.78 12.39
C SER A 4 7.93 -2.88 11.87
N LEU A 5 6.76 -2.53 11.35
CA LEU A 5 5.76 -3.48 10.85
C LEU A 5 5.32 -3.11 9.44
N ALA A 6 5.13 -4.13 8.61
CA ALA A 6 4.40 -3.98 7.36
C ALA A 6 2.88 -3.94 7.63
N GLY A 7 2.11 -3.30 6.75
CA GLY A 7 0.66 -3.16 6.94
C GLY A 7 -0.08 -4.47 7.16
N ASN A 8 0.30 -5.55 6.45
CA ASN A 8 -0.25 -6.88 6.68
C ASN A 8 0.02 -7.40 8.10
N THR A 9 1.25 -7.21 8.59
CA THR A 9 1.62 -7.63 9.95
C THR A 9 0.92 -6.76 11.00
N ALA A 10 0.74 -5.48 10.72
CA ALA A 10 -0.02 -4.57 11.57
C ALA A 10 -1.51 -4.99 11.67
N ALA A 11 -2.14 -5.36 10.56
CA ALA A 11 -3.49 -5.92 10.55
C ALA A 11 -3.57 -7.25 11.33
N ALA A 12 -2.57 -8.13 11.19
CA ALA A 12 -2.48 -9.37 11.98
C ALA A 12 -2.40 -9.09 13.49
N TRP A 13 -1.64 -8.06 13.91
CA TRP A 13 -1.64 -7.57 15.29
C TRP A 13 -3.03 -7.10 15.74
N GLY A 14 -3.79 -6.44 14.86
CA GLY A 14 -5.17 -6.04 15.13
C GLY A 14 -6.07 -7.24 15.42
N PHE A 15 -5.98 -8.33 14.63
CA PHE A 15 -6.70 -9.59 14.90
C PHE A 15 -6.28 -10.20 16.24
N ARG A 16 -4.97 -10.30 16.51
CA ARG A 16 -4.43 -10.86 17.76
C ARG A 16 -4.94 -10.08 18.98
N LEU A 17 -4.79 -8.76 18.99
CA LEU A 17 -5.22 -7.91 20.10
C LEU A 17 -6.73 -7.87 20.27
N SER A 18 -7.49 -8.06 19.20
CA SER A 18 -8.94 -8.21 19.25
C SER A 18 -9.40 -9.58 19.76
N ARG A 19 -8.49 -10.49 20.03
CA ARG A 19 -8.79 -11.85 20.54
C ARG A 19 -9.74 -12.60 19.61
N VAL A 20 -9.42 -12.64 18.32
CA VAL A 20 -10.17 -13.41 17.33
C VAL A 20 -10.03 -14.89 17.66
N GLN A 21 -11.16 -15.59 17.74
CA GLN A 21 -11.23 -17.00 18.16
C GLN A 21 -11.30 -17.96 16.97
N CYS A 22 -11.76 -17.48 15.80
CA CYS A 22 -11.82 -18.29 14.59
C CYS A 22 -11.33 -17.48 13.39
N TYR A 23 -10.35 -18.04 12.67
CA TYR A 23 -9.71 -17.41 11.51
C TYR A 23 -9.61 -18.42 10.36
N PRO A 24 -10.69 -18.61 9.58
CA PRO A 24 -10.62 -19.33 8.33
C PRO A 24 -9.95 -18.48 7.26
N TYR A 25 -9.07 -19.06 6.43
CA TYR A 25 -8.42 -18.31 5.38
C TYR A 25 -8.05 -19.13 4.14
N TYR A 26 -7.98 -18.46 3.03
CA TYR A 26 -7.37 -18.93 1.78
C TYR A 26 -6.33 -17.90 1.34
N PRO A 27 -5.08 -18.30 1.01
CA PRO A 27 -4.01 -17.35 0.71
C PRO A 27 -4.21 -16.67 -0.63
N ILE A 28 -4.23 -15.34 -0.63
CA ILE A 28 -4.28 -14.50 -1.84
C ILE A 28 -3.40 -13.26 -1.68
N THR A 29 -2.54 -13.00 -2.67
CA THR A 29 -1.68 -11.80 -2.72
C THR A 29 -2.54 -10.54 -2.93
N PRO A 30 -2.30 -9.40 -2.21
CA PRO A 30 -1.19 -9.17 -1.29
C PRO A 30 -1.48 -9.42 0.20
N SER A 31 -2.64 -9.93 0.60
CA SER A 31 -3.01 -10.14 2.01
C SER A 31 -2.41 -11.41 2.66
N THR A 32 -1.74 -12.28 1.89
CA THR A 32 -1.25 -13.59 2.34
C THR A 32 -0.40 -13.50 3.61
N SER A 33 0.53 -12.56 3.71
CA SER A 33 1.43 -12.46 4.88
C SER A 33 0.72 -12.07 6.19
N CYS A 34 -0.49 -11.48 6.13
CA CYS A 34 -1.33 -11.31 7.32
C CYS A 34 -1.75 -12.67 7.89
N SER A 35 -2.24 -13.57 7.04
CA SER A 35 -2.69 -14.92 7.44
C SER A 35 -1.52 -15.81 7.86
N GLU A 36 -0.38 -15.73 7.17
CA GLU A 36 0.84 -16.46 7.53
C GLU A 36 1.35 -16.05 8.92
N GLN A 37 1.30 -14.76 9.25
CA GLN A 37 1.71 -14.26 10.57
C GLN A 37 0.78 -14.77 11.68
N ILE A 38 -0.53 -14.82 11.45
CA ILE A 38 -1.50 -15.37 12.41
C ILE A 38 -1.23 -16.87 12.61
N ALA A 39 -1.05 -17.61 11.52
CA ALA A 39 -0.77 -19.05 11.59
C ALA A 39 0.54 -19.34 12.35
N ALA A 40 1.57 -18.53 12.16
CA ALA A 40 2.83 -18.64 12.91
C ALA A 40 2.61 -18.43 14.41
N TRP A 41 1.91 -17.38 14.82
CA TRP A 41 1.62 -17.14 16.24
C TRP A 41 0.79 -18.25 16.90
N VAL A 42 -0.13 -18.85 16.16
CA VAL A 42 -0.91 -19.99 16.66
C VAL A 42 0.00 -21.23 16.82
N ALA A 43 0.89 -21.49 15.85
CA ALA A 43 1.84 -22.59 15.92
C ALA A 43 2.84 -22.44 17.08
N ASP A 44 3.25 -21.20 17.38
CA ASP A 44 4.16 -20.87 18.48
C ASP A 44 3.45 -20.79 19.85
N GLY A 45 2.11 -20.95 19.90
CA GLY A 45 1.32 -20.85 21.13
C GLY A 45 1.13 -19.42 21.64
N GLU A 46 1.40 -18.42 20.79
CA GLU A 46 1.26 -16.99 21.13
C GLU A 46 -0.14 -16.43 20.88
N MET A 47 -1.00 -17.16 20.19
CA MET A 47 -2.37 -16.76 19.86
C MET A 47 -3.32 -17.94 20.01
N ASP A 48 -4.37 -17.77 20.82
CA ASP A 48 -5.42 -18.77 21.03
C ASP A 48 -6.55 -18.58 20.00
N THR A 49 -6.35 -19.11 18.80
CA THR A 49 -7.25 -18.97 17.65
C THR A 49 -7.35 -20.29 16.90
N VAL A 50 -8.55 -20.69 16.53
CA VAL A 50 -8.76 -21.80 15.60
C VAL A 50 -8.52 -21.31 14.19
N VAL A 51 -7.39 -21.68 13.60
CA VAL A 51 -7.04 -21.38 12.20
C VAL A 51 -7.55 -22.50 11.31
N ILE A 52 -8.31 -22.18 10.26
CA ILE A 52 -8.90 -23.15 9.34
C ILE A 52 -8.41 -22.86 7.92
N ASN A 53 -7.58 -23.75 7.38
CA ASN A 53 -7.20 -23.71 5.97
C ASN A 53 -8.36 -24.27 5.13
N VAL A 54 -8.82 -23.48 4.18
CA VAL A 54 -9.93 -23.84 3.29
C VAL A 54 -9.46 -23.85 1.83
N GLU A 55 -10.30 -24.39 0.94
CA GLU A 55 -9.96 -24.55 -0.49
C GLU A 55 -10.29 -23.33 -1.35
N SER A 56 -11.00 -22.33 -0.79
CA SER A 56 -11.36 -21.11 -1.53
C SER A 56 -11.74 -19.96 -0.58
N GLU A 57 -11.73 -18.74 -1.12
CA GLU A 57 -12.19 -17.55 -0.39
C GLU A 57 -13.68 -17.64 -0.05
N HIS A 58 -14.50 -18.24 -0.91
CA HIS A 58 -15.93 -18.47 -0.63
C HIS A 58 -16.12 -19.34 0.61
N SER A 59 -15.33 -20.41 0.75
CA SER A 59 -15.36 -21.29 1.93
C SER A 59 -14.86 -20.57 3.17
N ALA A 60 -13.82 -19.71 3.04
CA ALA A 60 -13.36 -18.86 4.15
C ALA A 60 -14.48 -17.95 4.66
N ALA A 61 -15.18 -17.26 3.77
CA ALA A 61 -16.31 -16.40 4.14
C ALA A 61 -17.46 -17.20 4.79
N SER A 62 -17.78 -18.37 4.26
CA SER A 62 -18.83 -19.26 4.81
C SER A 62 -18.50 -19.69 6.25
N ALA A 63 -17.24 -20.05 6.50
CA ALA A 63 -16.76 -20.44 7.83
C ALA A 63 -16.74 -19.23 8.80
N VAL A 64 -16.30 -18.04 8.35
CA VAL A 64 -16.35 -16.81 9.16
C VAL A 64 -17.77 -16.47 9.59
N ILE A 65 -18.73 -16.46 8.66
CA ILE A 65 -20.14 -16.14 8.93
C ILE A 65 -20.75 -17.16 9.90
N SER A 66 -20.44 -18.44 9.72
CA SER A 66 -20.92 -19.47 10.61
C SER A 66 -20.35 -19.31 12.02
N SER A 67 -19.07 -19.02 12.14
CA SER A 67 -18.38 -18.82 13.42
C SER A 67 -18.83 -17.54 14.14
N ALA A 68 -19.09 -16.45 13.41
CA ALA A 68 -19.49 -15.16 13.96
C ALA A 68 -20.83 -15.19 14.74
N LYS A 69 -21.59 -16.27 14.60
CA LYS A 69 -22.80 -16.53 15.40
C LYS A 69 -22.49 -16.85 16.86
N SER A 70 -21.28 -17.28 17.18
CA SER A 70 -20.92 -17.73 18.51
C SER A 70 -19.62 -17.16 19.04
N VAL A 71 -18.67 -16.84 18.17
CA VAL A 71 -17.34 -16.38 18.54
C VAL A 71 -16.90 -15.16 17.69
N ARG A 72 -15.93 -14.42 18.17
CA ARG A 72 -15.30 -13.36 17.37
C ARG A 72 -14.51 -13.99 16.23
N ALA A 73 -14.89 -13.68 14.99
CA ALA A 73 -14.32 -14.27 13.79
C ALA A 73 -13.80 -13.20 12.82
N GLY A 74 -12.85 -13.61 11.98
CA GLY A 74 -12.32 -12.74 10.94
C GLY A 74 -11.53 -13.51 9.89
N THR A 75 -11.18 -12.82 8.78
CA THR A 75 -10.34 -13.35 7.71
C THR A 75 -9.64 -12.21 6.98
N ALA A 76 -8.71 -12.54 6.08
CA ALA A 76 -8.08 -11.60 5.16
C ALA A 76 -8.25 -12.07 3.72
N THR A 77 -8.39 -11.11 2.78
CA THR A 77 -8.54 -11.39 1.35
C THR A 77 -8.10 -10.21 0.49
N SER A 78 -8.24 -10.34 -0.83
CA SER A 78 -7.86 -9.33 -1.82
C SER A 78 -8.59 -9.56 -3.13
N SER A 79 -8.80 -8.51 -3.95
CA SER A 79 -9.19 -8.59 -5.36
C SER A 79 -10.38 -9.53 -5.64
N LYS A 80 -10.18 -10.46 -6.57
CA LYS A 80 -11.19 -11.45 -6.95
C LYS A 80 -11.59 -12.39 -5.81
N GLY A 81 -10.72 -12.59 -4.82
CA GLY A 81 -11.07 -13.33 -3.62
C GLY A 81 -12.21 -12.66 -2.86
N LEU A 82 -12.15 -11.32 -2.69
CA LEU A 82 -13.25 -10.55 -2.10
C LEU A 82 -14.53 -10.67 -2.95
N LEU A 83 -14.40 -10.58 -4.29
CA LEU A 83 -15.56 -10.70 -5.18
C LEU A 83 -16.15 -12.13 -5.17
N TYR A 84 -15.32 -13.16 -4.98
CA TYR A 84 -15.78 -14.53 -4.87
C TYR A 84 -16.54 -14.80 -3.56
N MET A 85 -16.31 -13.97 -2.54
CA MET A 85 -17.05 -14.03 -1.26
C MET A 85 -18.44 -13.38 -1.34
N VAL A 86 -18.76 -12.54 -2.33
CA VAL A 86 -19.92 -11.62 -2.34
C VAL A 86 -21.25 -12.29 -1.99
N GLU A 87 -21.54 -13.45 -2.59
CA GLU A 87 -22.77 -14.20 -2.29
C GLU A 87 -22.94 -14.47 -0.79
N VAL A 88 -21.85 -14.87 -0.13
CA VAL A 88 -21.86 -15.19 1.29
C VAL A 88 -21.83 -13.94 2.14
N LEU A 89 -21.11 -12.90 1.72
CA LEU A 89 -21.02 -11.63 2.44
C LEU A 89 -22.40 -10.97 2.64
N GLU A 90 -23.25 -10.98 1.61
CA GLU A 90 -24.61 -10.47 1.71
C GLU A 90 -25.45 -11.24 2.75
N ASN A 91 -25.21 -12.54 2.91
CA ASN A 91 -25.85 -13.33 3.98
C ASN A 91 -25.36 -12.91 5.36
N GLY A 92 -24.07 -12.62 5.52
CA GLY A 92 -23.50 -12.15 6.78
C GLY A 92 -24.07 -10.80 7.23
N SER A 93 -24.10 -9.83 6.34
CA SER A 93 -24.69 -8.50 6.62
C SER A 93 -26.20 -8.58 6.82
N GLY A 94 -26.89 -9.38 6.00
CA GLY A 94 -28.32 -9.64 6.12
C GLY A 94 -28.71 -10.33 7.42
N ALA A 95 -27.86 -11.18 7.98
CA ALA A 95 -28.05 -11.82 9.27
C ALA A 95 -27.59 -10.98 10.47
N SER A 96 -27.13 -9.74 10.25
CA SER A 96 -26.61 -8.84 11.29
C SER A 96 -25.51 -9.46 12.14
N LEU A 97 -24.55 -10.11 11.49
CA LEU A 97 -23.42 -10.79 12.14
C LEU A 97 -22.17 -9.90 12.12
N PRO A 98 -21.61 -9.52 13.27
CA PRO A 98 -20.39 -8.74 13.32
C PRO A 98 -19.18 -9.66 13.16
N PHE A 99 -18.39 -9.41 12.13
CA PHE A 99 -17.08 -10.00 11.90
C PHE A 99 -16.26 -9.00 11.09
N THR A 100 -14.95 -9.20 11.04
CA THR A 100 -14.07 -8.27 10.33
C THR A 100 -13.29 -8.99 9.24
N ILE A 101 -13.23 -8.38 8.07
CA ILE A 101 -12.36 -8.82 6.97
C ILE A 101 -11.31 -7.73 6.73
N PHE A 102 -10.04 -8.11 6.80
CA PHE A 102 -8.95 -7.28 6.30
C PHE A 102 -8.83 -7.46 4.79
N VAL A 103 -8.80 -6.35 4.05
CA VAL A 103 -8.67 -6.36 2.59
C VAL A 103 -7.38 -5.67 2.20
N GLY A 104 -6.41 -6.44 1.71
CA GLY A 104 -5.29 -5.88 0.97
C GLY A 104 -5.78 -5.51 -0.44
N ASN A 105 -6.23 -4.28 -0.64
CA ASN A 105 -6.90 -3.86 -1.86
C ASN A 105 -6.03 -4.09 -3.09
N ARG A 106 -6.60 -4.70 -4.11
CA ARG A 106 -5.91 -5.08 -5.33
C ARG A 106 -6.83 -4.91 -6.53
N ALA A 107 -6.25 -4.47 -7.66
CA ALA A 107 -6.93 -4.39 -8.95
C ALA A 107 -7.70 -5.65 -9.30
N THR A 108 -8.86 -5.48 -9.91
CA THR A 108 -9.75 -6.56 -10.34
C THR A 108 -9.73 -6.73 -11.85
N GLY A 109 -10.12 -7.89 -12.31
CA GLY A 109 -10.45 -8.09 -13.72
C GLY A 109 -9.46 -8.92 -14.51
N ALA A 110 -9.54 -8.79 -15.83
CA ALA A 110 -8.53 -9.07 -16.82
C ALA A 110 -8.20 -7.74 -17.53
N PRO A 111 -6.93 -7.41 -17.79
CA PRO A 111 -5.75 -8.24 -17.52
C PRO A 111 -5.49 -8.43 -16.02
N ILE A 112 -4.71 -9.47 -15.66
CA ILE A 112 -4.32 -9.72 -14.28
C ILE A 112 -3.33 -8.64 -13.85
N ASN A 113 -3.62 -8.02 -12.71
CA ASN A 113 -2.73 -7.09 -12.04
C ASN A 113 -2.73 -7.44 -10.54
N ILE A 114 -1.55 -7.45 -9.89
CA ILE A 114 -1.42 -7.85 -8.48
C ILE A 114 -1.29 -6.66 -7.54
N TRP A 115 -1.09 -5.46 -8.08
CA TRP A 115 -0.88 -4.24 -7.28
C TRP A 115 -2.18 -3.58 -6.85
N GLY A 116 -2.04 -2.63 -5.94
CA GLY A 116 -3.16 -2.02 -5.24
C GLY A 116 -3.93 -0.99 -6.06
N ASP A 117 -5.25 -1.09 -5.98
CA ASP A 117 -6.22 -0.01 -6.19
C ASP A 117 -7.50 -0.36 -5.41
N ASN A 118 -8.51 0.49 -5.45
CA ASN A 118 -9.71 0.31 -4.63
C ASN A 118 -10.87 -0.41 -5.37
N SER A 119 -10.60 -0.99 -6.55
CA SER A 119 -11.64 -1.60 -7.41
C SER A 119 -12.39 -2.73 -6.71
N ASP A 120 -11.71 -3.55 -5.91
CA ASP A 120 -12.31 -4.67 -5.18
C ASP A 120 -13.24 -4.19 -4.07
N ALA A 121 -12.81 -3.27 -3.21
CA ALA A 121 -13.64 -2.70 -2.15
C ALA A 121 -14.84 -1.92 -2.72
N TYR A 122 -14.64 -1.20 -3.82
CA TYR A 122 -15.70 -0.46 -4.48
C TYR A 122 -16.75 -1.38 -5.11
N ALA A 123 -16.34 -2.53 -5.63
CA ALA A 123 -17.28 -3.50 -6.21
C ALA A 123 -18.23 -4.10 -5.17
N VAL A 124 -17.82 -4.20 -3.90
CA VAL A 124 -18.64 -4.75 -2.80
C VAL A 124 -19.27 -3.68 -1.90
N ARG A 125 -19.26 -2.40 -2.31
CA ARG A 125 -19.76 -1.26 -1.49
C ARG A 125 -21.24 -1.38 -1.10
N ASP A 126 -22.02 -2.12 -1.87
CA ASP A 126 -23.46 -2.28 -1.68
C ASP A 126 -23.85 -3.58 -0.95
N SER A 127 -22.86 -4.37 -0.47
CA SER A 127 -23.08 -5.65 0.23
C SER A 127 -23.56 -5.51 1.68
N GLY A 128 -23.73 -4.26 2.18
CA GLY A 128 -24.20 -4.00 3.55
C GLY A 128 -23.08 -4.00 4.60
N PHE A 129 -21.84 -3.95 4.19
CA PHE A 129 -20.68 -3.84 5.08
C PHE A 129 -20.34 -2.39 5.43
N ILE A 130 -19.83 -2.20 6.63
CA ILE A 130 -19.12 -0.99 7.00
C ILE A 130 -17.74 -1.07 6.33
N GLN A 131 -17.27 0.02 5.72
CA GLN A 131 -15.96 0.06 5.06
C GLN A 131 -15.11 1.18 5.64
N LEU A 132 -13.99 0.81 6.25
CA LEU A 132 -12.92 1.70 6.70
C LEU A 132 -11.75 1.62 5.71
N PHE A 133 -11.13 2.76 5.40
CA PHE A 133 -9.93 2.83 4.57
C PHE A 133 -8.78 3.40 5.39
N ALA A 134 -7.86 2.55 5.75
CA ALA A 134 -6.65 2.91 6.48
C ALA A 134 -5.65 3.65 5.57
N ALA A 135 -4.95 4.63 6.12
CA ALA A 135 -3.93 5.41 5.42
C ALA A 135 -2.53 4.78 5.50
N ASP A 136 -2.26 4.03 6.54
CA ASP A 136 -0.94 3.47 6.84
C ASP A 136 -1.05 2.21 7.72
N ALA A 137 0.08 1.62 8.08
CA ALA A 137 0.13 0.42 8.90
C ALA A 137 -0.38 0.67 10.33
N GLN A 138 -0.19 1.87 10.89
CA GLN A 138 -0.73 2.21 12.21
C GLN A 138 -2.25 2.22 12.19
N GLU A 139 -2.85 2.88 11.19
CA GLU A 139 -4.31 2.88 11.06
C GLU A 139 -4.85 1.48 10.78
N ALA A 140 -4.16 0.66 9.98
CA ALA A 140 -4.60 -0.70 9.73
C ALA A 140 -4.71 -1.52 11.02
N LEU A 141 -3.73 -1.41 11.93
CA LEU A 141 -3.79 -2.04 13.26
C LEU A 141 -4.96 -1.50 14.08
N ASP A 142 -5.05 -0.19 14.20
CA ASP A 142 -6.02 0.49 15.06
C ASP A 142 -7.45 0.33 14.52
N ASP A 143 -7.62 0.36 13.20
CA ASP A 143 -8.90 0.13 12.53
C ASP A 143 -9.39 -1.31 12.71
N MET A 144 -8.50 -2.29 12.71
CA MET A 144 -8.87 -3.69 12.99
C MET A 144 -9.45 -3.84 14.40
N ILE A 145 -8.89 -3.15 15.39
CA ILE A 145 -9.43 -3.18 16.78
C ILE A 145 -10.77 -2.45 16.84
N GLN A 146 -10.85 -1.24 16.25
CA GLN A 146 -12.07 -0.43 16.22
C GLN A 146 -13.20 -1.11 15.43
N ALA A 147 -12.88 -1.85 14.36
CA ALA A 147 -13.84 -2.56 13.53
C ALA A 147 -14.72 -3.52 14.34
N TYR A 148 -14.11 -4.27 15.26
CA TYR A 148 -14.88 -5.13 16.17
C TYR A 148 -15.75 -4.31 17.12
N ARG A 149 -15.20 -3.24 17.69
CA ARG A 149 -15.97 -2.37 18.60
C ARG A 149 -17.15 -1.72 17.92
N ILE A 150 -17.01 -1.31 16.65
CA ILE A 150 -18.06 -0.72 15.82
C ILE A 150 -19.08 -1.79 15.41
N GLY A 151 -18.61 -2.89 14.84
CA GLY A 151 -19.46 -3.95 14.32
C GLY A 151 -20.27 -4.67 15.40
N GLU A 152 -19.72 -4.81 16.61
CA GLU A 152 -20.36 -5.48 17.76
C GLU A 152 -21.33 -4.57 18.54
N ASP A 153 -21.37 -3.26 18.25
CA ASP A 153 -22.33 -2.34 18.88
C ASP A 153 -23.76 -2.82 18.62
N LEU A 154 -24.60 -2.83 19.67
CA LEU A 154 -25.96 -3.37 19.60
C LEU A 154 -26.88 -2.63 18.63
N THR A 155 -26.59 -1.36 18.35
CA THR A 155 -27.35 -0.52 17.41
C THR A 155 -26.87 -0.65 15.96
N VAL A 156 -25.76 -1.36 15.75
CA VAL A 156 -25.10 -1.57 14.46
C VAL A 156 -25.18 -3.03 14.01
N ARG A 157 -24.53 -3.93 14.71
CA ARG A 157 -24.52 -5.38 14.40
C ARG A 157 -24.30 -5.66 12.92
N GLN A 158 -23.22 -5.11 12.35
CA GLN A 158 -22.87 -5.28 10.95
C GLN A 158 -21.39 -5.68 10.79
N PRO A 159 -21.06 -6.44 9.76
CA PRO A 159 -19.67 -6.77 9.46
C PRO A 159 -18.89 -5.55 8.95
N VAL A 160 -17.56 -5.58 9.13
CA VAL A 160 -16.67 -4.48 8.77
C VAL A 160 -15.57 -4.96 7.82
N LEU A 161 -15.33 -4.21 6.75
CA LEU A 161 -14.13 -4.31 5.93
C LEU A 161 -13.13 -3.25 6.37
N VAL A 162 -11.91 -3.65 6.66
CA VAL A 162 -10.77 -2.75 6.86
C VAL A 162 -9.89 -2.86 5.63
N ASN A 163 -9.83 -1.79 4.87
CA ASN A 163 -9.18 -1.71 3.57
C ASN A 163 -7.82 -1.05 3.72
N LEU A 164 -6.79 -1.64 3.13
CA LEU A 164 -5.46 -1.05 3.01
C LEU A 164 -4.93 -1.33 1.60
N ARG A 165 -4.38 -0.31 0.94
CA ARG A 165 -3.88 -0.45 -0.43
C ARG A 165 -2.83 -1.55 -0.54
N GLY A 166 -3.00 -2.42 -1.51
CA GLY A 166 -2.09 -3.55 -1.75
C GLY A 166 -0.68 -3.11 -2.14
N PHE A 167 0.32 -3.81 -1.67
CA PHE A 167 1.74 -3.58 -1.78
C PHE A 167 2.20 -2.26 -1.15
N THR A 168 1.78 -1.11 -1.63
CA THR A 168 2.21 0.18 -1.09
C THR A 168 1.85 0.37 0.39
N GLY A 169 0.64 0.02 0.80
CA GLY A 169 0.24 0.01 2.21
C GLY A 169 0.56 -1.32 2.90
N THR A 170 0.20 -2.46 2.27
CA THR A 170 0.29 -3.77 2.93
C THR A 170 1.72 -4.26 3.16
N HIS A 171 2.70 -3.83 2.36
CA HIS A 171 4.09 -4.30 2.43
C HIS A 171 5.10 -3.20 2.79
N THR A 172 4.69 -1.94 2.91
CA THR A 172 5.56 -0.87 3.41
C THR A 172 5.80 -1.08 4.90
N PHE A 173 7.08 -1.11 5.28
CA PHE A 173 7.50 -1.18 6.67
C PHE A 173 7.54 0.23 7.27
N GLU A 174 6.84 0.39 8.39
CA GLU A 174 6.65 1.66 9.07
C GLU A 174 6.82 1.49 10.59
N PRO A 175 7.14 2.59 11.31
CA PRO A 175 7.12 2.56 12.76
C PRO A 175 5.67 2.52 13.27
N VAL A 176 5.28 1.40 13.87
CA VAL A 176 3.93 1.16 14.42
C VAL A 176 4.00 1.04 15.93
N GLU A 177 3.13 1.76 16.63
CA GLU A 177 2.95 1.66 18.06
C GLU A 177 1.90 0.60 18.39
N VAL A 178 2.36 -0.56 18.81
CA VAL A 178 1.51 -1.67 19.22
C VAL A 178 1.08 -1.45 20.68
N PRO A 179 -0.23 -1.29 20.97
CA PRO A 179 -0.73 -1.12 22.34
C PRO A 179 -0.53 -2.40 23.17
N ALA A 180 -0.55 -2.26 24.48
CA ALA A 180 -0.53 -3.41 25.37
C ALA A 180 -1.89 -4.15 25.31
N ALA A 181 -1.86 -5.49 25.45
CA ALA A 181 -3.09 -6.29 25.41
C ALA A 181 -4.12 -5.83 26.45
N ALA A 182 -3.67 -5.49 27.68
CA ALA A 182 -4.57 -5.03 28.73
C ALA A 182 -5.27 -3.69 28.40
N GLU A 183 -4.61 -2.79 27.64
CA GLU A 183 -5.23 -1.54 27.17
C GLU A 183 -6.33 -1.84 26.16
N VAL A 184 -6.07 -2.76 25.22
CA VAL A 184 -7.07 -3.19 24.24
C VAL A 184 -8.21 -3.98 24.90
N ASP A 185 -7.93 -4.81 25.91
CA ASP A 185 -8.95 -5.52 26.68
C ASP A 185 -9.94 -4.58 27.38
N SER A 186 -9.41 -3.44 27.86
CA SER A 186 -10.22 -2.38 28.47
C SER A 186 -11.11 -1.67 27.44
N PHE A 187 -10.59 -1.44 26.25
CA PHE A 187 -11.31 -0.78 25.14
C PHE A 187 -12.31 -1.68 24.45
N LEU A 188 -11.93 -2.93 24.15
CA LEU A 188 -12.73 -3.91 23.42
C LEU A 188 -13.12 -5.06 24.37
N PRO A 189 -14.33 -5.08 24.94
CA PRO A 189 -14.77 -6.16 25.82
C PRO A 189 -14.88 -7.50 25.11
N ALA A 190 -15.05 -8.59 25.86
CA ALA A 190 -15.28 -9.90 25.30
C ALA A 190 -16.51 -9.92 24.39
N TYR A 191 -16.44 -10.67 23.30
CA TYR A 191 -17.58 -10.81 22.39
C TYR A 191 -18.72 -11.55 23.06
N LEU A 192 -19.91 -10.98 22.97
CA LEU A 192 -21.15 -11.58 23.45
C LEU A 192 -22.10 -11.77 22.27
N PRO A 193 -22.30 -13.02 21.80
CA PRO A 193 -23.32 -13.30 20.79
C PRO A 193 -24.72 -13.01 21.33
N LEU A 194 -25.56 -12.35 20.53
CA LEU A 194 -26.95 -12.07 20.93
C LEU A 194 -27.74 -13.38 21.12
N GLU A 195 -27.53 -14.28 20.18
CA GLU A 195 -28.18 -15.58 20.16
C GLU A 195 -27.16 -16.64 19.76
N PRO A 196 -26.54 -17.36 20.71
CA PRO A 196 -25.53 -18.37 20.38
C PRO A 196 -26.15 -19.50 19.56
N LEU A 197 -25.42 -19.96 18.53
CA LEU A 197 -25.89 -20.99 17.60
C LEU A 197 -26.23 -22.32 18.32
N PHE A 198 -25.44 -22.66 19.34
CA PHE A 198 -25.58 -23.90 20.12
C PHE A 198 -26.22 -23.62 21.46
N ALA A 199 -27.49 -23.23 21.45
CA ALA A 199 -28.32 -23.11 22.64
C ALA A 199 -29.49 -24.11 22.54
N PRO A 200 -29.36 -25.35 23.07
CA PRO A 200 -30.38 -26.38 22.89
C PRO A 200 -31.77 -25.99 23.38
N ASP A 201 -31.82 -25.16 24.42
CA ASP A 201 -33.07 -24.70 25.01
C ASP A 201 -33.74 -23.54 24.21
N ARG A 202 -33.03 -22.97 23.28
CA ARG A 202 -33.50 -21.85 22.43
C ARG A 202 -32.97 -21.97 21.02
N PRO A 203 -33.50 -22.90 20.22
CA PRO A 203 -33.04 -23.10 18.85
C PRO A 203 -33.37 -21.85 18.00
N VAL A 204 -32.37 -21.33 17.26
CA VAL A 204 -32.51 -20.18 16.38
C VAL A 204 -32.20 -20.55 14.94
N THR A 205 -32.88 -19.90 14.02
CA THR A 205 -32.60 -20.00 12.57
C THR A 205 -32.05 -18.69 12.07
N TYR A 206 -30.88 -18.73 11.45
CA TYR A 206 -30.29 -17.59 10.79
C TYR A 206 -30.65 -17.61 9.29
N GLY A 207 -31.03 -16.42 8.74
CA GLY A 207 -31.35 -16.28 7.33
C GLY A 207 -32.61 -17.04 6.88
N PRO A 208 -33.75 -17.01 7.62
CA PRO A 208 -34.96 -17.68 7.19
C PRO A 208 -35.54 -17.04 5.93
N MET A 209 -36.31 -17.81 5.17
CA MET A 209 -37.10 -17.25 4.07
C MET A 209 -38.22 -16.34 4.63
N LEU A 210 -38.24 -15.10 4.17
CA LEU A 210 -39.21 -14.09 4.62
C LEU A 210 -40.20 -13.73 3.51
N SER A 211 -41.48 -13.53 3.89
CA SER A 211 -42.44 -12.90 2.97
C SER A 211 -42.11 -11.44 2.70
N ALA A 212 -42.61 -10.88 1.61
CA ALA A 212 -42.31 -9.51 1.16
C ALA A 212 -42.51 -8.45 2.29
N HIS A 213 -43.49 -8.62 3.16
CA HIS A 213 -43.77 -7.69 4.26
C HIS A 213 -42.66 -7.71 5.32
N TYR A 214 -42.22 -8.89 5.75
CA TYR A 214 -41.13 -9.05 6.73
C TYR A 214 -39.78 -8.71 6.12
N TYR A 215 -39.52 -9.08 4.86
CA TYR A 215 -38.29 -8.75 4.15
C TYR A 215 -38.06 -7.21 4.10
N ARG A 216 -39.08 -6.43 3.74
CA ARG A 216 -38.95 -4.95 3.71
C ARG A 216 -38.64 -4.36 5.09
N ARG A 217 -39.24 -4.88 6.15
CA ARG A 217 -38.96 -4.45 7.54
C ARG A 217 -37.52 -4.79 7.92
N HIS A 218 -37.06 -5.99 7.58
CA HIS A 218 -35.70 -6.43 7.84
C HIS A 218 -34.69 -5.55 7.13
N LYS A 219 -34.86 -5.30 5.84
CA LYS A 219 -33.97 -4.43 5.05
C LYS A 219 -33.98 -2.97 5.52
N ARG A 220 -35.12 -2.45 5.98
CA ARG A 220 -35.16 -1.15 6.65
C ARG A 220 -34.33 -1.14 7.92
N ASN A 221 -34.44 -2.15 8.79
CA ASN A 221 -33.65 -2.23 10.01
C ASN A 221 -32.15 -2.31 9.70
N GLN A 222 -31.75 -3.11 8.70
CA GLN A 222 -30.38 -3.16 8.22
C GLN A 222 -29.87 -1.79 7.74
N THR A 223 -30.69 -1.06 6.99
CA THR A 223 -30.33 0.29 6.52
C THR A 223 -30.13 1.27 7.67
N GLU A 224 -31.01 1.25 8.67
CA GLU A 224 -30.89 2.13 9.85
C GLU A 224 -29.68 1.73 10.71
N ALA A 225 -29.40 0.43 10.86
CA ALA A 225 -28.21 -0.05 11.55
C ALA A 225 -26.91 0.45 10.87
N LEU A 226 -26.85 0.40 9.53
CA LEU A 226 -25.73 0.99 8.79
C LEU A 226 -25.61 2.50 8.99
N ARG A 227 -26.72 3.24 9.00
CA ARG A 227 -26.71 4.69 9.28
C ARG A 227 -26.16 4.99 10.67
N ASN A 228 -26.55 4.21 11.67
CA ASN A 228 -26.06 4.35 13.05
C ASN A 228 -24.55 4.15 13.12
N ALA A 229 -23.99 3.30 12.26
CA ALA A 229 -22.55 3.00 12.25
C ALA A 229 -21.68 4.25 12.09
N ALA A 230 -22.11 5.29 11.39
CA ALA A 230 -21.36 6.54 11.28
C ALA A 230 -21.21 7.25 12.63
N GLY A 231 -22.28 7.32 13.42
CA GLY A 231 -22.23 7.89 14.77
C GLY A 231 -21.42 7.04 15.76
N VAL A 232 -21.57 5.71 15.64
CA VAL A 232 -20.82 4.76 16.48
C VAL A 232 -19.33 4.82 16.15
N ALA A 233 -18.94 4.84 14.87
CA ALA A 233 -17.54 4.94 14.46
C ALA A 233 -16.87 6.24 14.97
N GLU A 234 -17.57 7.38 14.90
CA GLU A 234 -17.06 8.64 15.45
C GLU A 234 -16.87 8.59 16.98
N LYS A 235 -17.82 7.95 17.67
CA LYS A 235 -17.73 7.73 19.12
C LYS A 235 -16.57 6.80 19.48
N VAL A 236 -16.45 5.67 18.79
CA VAL A 236 -15.41 4.65 19.00
C VAL A 236 -14.02 5.24 18.73
N GLY A 237 -13.86 6.02 17.65
CA GLY A 237 -12.60 6.67 17.33
C GLY A 237 -12.15 7.69 18.37
N ARG A 238 -13.10 8.42 18.99
CA ARG A 238 -12.81 9.33 20.11
C ARG A 238 -12.42 8.55 21.37
N GLU A 239 -13.20 7.52 21.75
CA GLU A 239 -12.90 6.66 22.90
C GLU A 239 -11.55 5.97 22.76
N PHE A 240 -11.18 5.57 21.53
CA PHE A 240 -9.87 5.04 21.21
C PHE A 240 -8.76 6.06 21.50
N GLY A 241 -8.99 7.33 21.14
CA GLY A 241 -8.06 8.42 21.46
C GLY A 241 -7.89 8.67 22.95
N GLU A 242 -9.00 8.64 23.71
CA GLU A 242 -9.00 8.83 25.16
C GLU A 242 -8.24 7.70 25.90
N GLN A 243 -8.31 6.45 25.41
CA GLN A 243 -7.73 5.28 26.07
C GLN A 243 -6.36 4.88 25.52
N LEU A 244 -6.14 5.05 24.22
CA LEU A 244 -4.96 4.55 23.49
C LEU A 244 -4.13 5.66 22.82
N GLY A 245 -4.52 6.94 23.03
CA GLY A 245 -3.74 8.12 22.64
C GLY A 245 -3.85 8.55 21.17
N ARG A 246 -4.60 7.82 20.33
CA ARG A 246 -4.78 8.14 18.90
C ARG A 246 -6.26 8.25 18.55
N THR A 247 -6.69 9.48 18.24
CA THR A 247 -8.10 9.78 17.91
C THR A 247 -8.35 9.59 16.43
N TYR A 248 -9.44 8.89 16.09
CA TYR A 248 -9.88 8.65 14.72
C TYR A 248 -11.26 9.25 14.48
N ARG A 249 -11.47 9.76 13.26
CA ARG A 249 -12.73 10.31 12.81
C ARG A 249 -13.22 9.60 11.57
N ASN A 250 -14.48 9.84 11.18
CA ASN A 250 -15.02 9.30 9.93
C ASN A 250 -14.32 9.88 8.69
N PHE A 251 -13.79 11.08 8.80
CA PHE A 251 -12.93 11.71 7.81
C PHE A 251 -11.94 12.63 8.52
N GLU A 252 -10.81 12.88 7.87
CA GLU A 252 -9.82 13.84 8.34
C GLU A 252 -9.75 15.06 7.41
N TRP A 253 -9.52 16.20 8.05
CA TRP A 253 -9.27 17.47 7.36
C TRP A 253 -7.82 17.86 7.59
N ILE A 254 -7.02 17.78 6.52
CA ILE A 254 -5.58 18.02 6.55
C ILE A 254 -5.30 19.34 5.84
N GLY A 255 -4.74 20.33 6.53
CA GLY A 255 -4.42 21.64 5.97
C GLY A 255 -5.25 22.78 6.55
N ASP A 256 -5.48 23.83 5.74
CA ASP A 256 -6.16 25.04 6.18
C ASP A 256 -7.63 24.77 6.53
N GLN A 257 -8.06 25.22 7.72
CA GLN A 257 -9.45 25.10 8.15
C GLN A 257 -10.43 25.97 7.34
N ARG A 258 -9.92 26.93 6.58
CA ARG A 258 -10.66 27.79 5.65
C ARG A 258 -10.23 27.57 4.22
N ALA A 259 -9.99 26.32 3.83
CA ALA A 259 -9.54 25.99 2.51
C ALA A 259 -10.59 26.24 1.43
N GLU A 260 -10.30 27.14 0.51
CA GLU A 260 -11.09 27.34 -0.69
C GLU A 260 -10.95 26.21 -1.70
N LEU A 261 -9.79 25.55 -1.70
CA LEU A 261 -9.43 24.47 -2.62
C LEU A 261 -9.23 23.17 -1.82
N VAL A 262 -9.99 22.14 -2.16
CA VAL A 262 -9.97 20.86 -1.44
C VAL A 262 -9.76 19.71 -2.41
N ILE A 263 -8.89 18.76 -2.03
CA ILE A 263 -8.79 17.46 -2.67
C ILE A 263 -9.43 16.42 -1.75
N ALA A 264 -10.37 15.64 -2.28
CA ALA A 264 -11.00 14.55 -1.55
C ALA A 264 -10.48 13.20 -2.06
N LEU A 265 -10.16 12.29 -1.13
CA LEU A 265 -9.62 10.96 -1.43
C LEU A 265 -9.89 9.96 -0.29
N VAL A 266 -9.51 8.69 -0.50
CA VAL A 266 -9.50 7.63 0.53
C VAL A 266 -8.09 7.06 0.70
N GLY A 267 -7.79 6.54 1.87
CA GLY A 267 -6.64 5.67 2.15
C GLY A 267 -5.26 6.33 2.02
N GLU A 268 -4.31 5.53 1.58
CA GLU A 268 -2.87 5.73 1.67
C GLU A 268 -2.35 6.95 0.88
N SER A 269 -2.94 7.28 -0.27
CA SER A 269 -2.50 8.44 -1.08
C SER A 269 -2.58 9.78 -0.34
N SER A 270 -3.25 9.82 0.81
CA SER A 270 -3.28 10.99 1.70
C SER A 270 -1.88 11.40 2.21
N GLY A 271 -0.93 10.49 2.36
CA GLY A 271 0.43 10.81 2.79
C GLY A 271 1.17 11.72 1.80
N ALA A 272 1.06 11.43 0.49
CA ALA A 272 1.61 12.29 -0.54
C ALA A 272 0.89 13.66 -0.60
N ALA A 273 -0.43 13.67 -0.38
CA ALA A 273 -1.23 14.89 -0.33
C ALA A 273 -0.84 15.78 0.87
N GLU A 274 -0.62 15.20 2.04
CA GLU A 274 -0.18 15.90 3.24
C GLU A 274 1.19 16.55 3.04
N THR A 275 2.10 15.86 2.37
CA THR A 275 3.42 16.38 2.04
C THR A 275 3.32 17.66 1.20
N ILE A 276 2.49 17.68 0.15
CA ILE A 276 2.35 18.87 -0.70
C ILE A 276 1.58 20.00 0.00
N VAL A 277 0.55 19.71 0.78
CA VAL A 277 -0.17 20.73 1.57
C VAL A 277 0.77 21.40 2.55
N SER A 278 1.55 20.63 3.31
CA SER A 278 2.54 21.16 4.26
C SER A 278 3.59 22.04 3.56
N HIS A 279 4.00 21.67 2.35
CA HIS A 279 4.96 22.45 1.56
C HIS A 279 4.39 23.76 1.04
N LEU A 280 3.13 23.77 0.58
CA LEU A 280 2.50 24.93 -0.04
C LEU A 280 1.82 25.87 0.96
N GLN A 281 1.43 25.37 2.11
CA GLN A 281 0.69 26.12 3.13
C GLN A 281 1.50 27.32 3.65
N GLY A 282 0.89 28.47 3.66
CA GLY A 282 1.53 29.71 4.12
C GLY A 282 2.44 30.40 3.09
N GLN A 283 2.63 29.84 1.91
CA GLN A 283 3.33 30.55 0.83
C GLN A 283 2.48 31.73 0.32
N ARG A 284 3.16 32.87 0.07
CA ARG A 284 2.49 34.11 -0.36
C ARG A 284 1.78 33.93 -1.70
N GLY A 285 0.48 34.22 -1.72
CA GLY A 285 -0.34 34.16 -2.93
C GLY A 285 -0.97 32.80 -3.23
N ILE A 286 -0.76 31.79 -2.36
CA ILE A 286 -1.44 30.51 -2.47
C ILE A 286 -2.74 30.58 -1.63
N PRO A 287 -3.91 30.26 -2.22
CA PRO A 287 -5.16 30.16 -1.48
C PRO A 287 -5.09 29.07 -0.38
N GLY A 288 -6.00 29.10 0.56
CA GLY A 288 -6.13 28.02 1.54
C GLY A 288 -6.36 26.68 0.86
N LEU A 289 -5.52 25.70 1.20
CA LEU A 289 -5.52 24.34 0.65
C LEU A 289 -5.85 23.35 1.74
N ALA A 290 -6.65 22.31 1.44
CA ALA A 290 -6.84 21.18 2.32
C ALA A 290 -7.04 19.87 1.56
N VAL A 291 -6.81 18.77 2.28
CA VAL A 291 -7.19 17.42 1.86
C VAL A 291 -8.30 16.93 2.78
N LEU A 292 -9.36 16.42 2.19
CA LEU A 292 -10.45 15.73 2.82
C LEU A 292 -10.25 14.21 2.63
N ARG A 293 -9.63 13.57 3.61
CA ARG A 293 -9.42 12.12 3.60
C ARG A 293 -10.62 11.41 4.21
N ILE A 294 -11.31 10.61 3.44
CA ILE A 294 -12.43 9.80 3.89
C ILE A 294 -11.92 8.48 4.45
N ARG A 295 -12.07 8.26 5.77
CA ARG A 295 -11.77 7.00 6.45
C ARG A 295 -12.98 6.07 6.43
N LEU A 296 -14.16 6.54 6.85
CA LEU A 296 -15.42 5.78 6.77
C LEU A 296 -16.06 6.00 5.40
N PHE A 297 -15.86 5.05 4.51
CA PHE A 297 -16.43 5.11 3.16
C PHE A 297 -17.88 4.63 3.11
N ASN A 298 -18.21 3.58 3.88
CA ASN A 298 -19.57 3.05 3.97
C ASN A 298 -19.93 2.75 5.43
N PRO A 299 -21.03 3.34 5.99
CA PRO A 299 -21.88 4.37 5.37
C PRO A 299 -21.13 5.69 5.18
N PHE A 300 -21.38 6.40 4.08
CA PHE A 300 -20.71 7.66 3.80
C PHE A 300 -21.21 8.76 4.76
N PRO A 301 -20.33 9.52 5.44
CA PRO A 301 -20.72 10.56 6.40
C PRO A 301 -21.15 11.86 5.70
N ALA A 302 -22.13 11.78 4.81
CA ALA A 302 -22.52 12.79 3.82
C ALA A 302 -22.77 14.17 4.43
N GLU A 303 -23.58 14.25 5.50
CA GLU A 303 -23.91 15.52 6.15
C GLU A 303 -22.69 16.17 6.80
N ALA A 304 -21.88 15.37 7.49
CA ALA A 304 -20.71 15.89 8.19
C ALA A 304 -19.65 16.41 7.20
N VAL A 305 -19.44 15.70 6.11
CA VAL A 305 -18.53 16.10 5.02
C VAL A 305 -19.02 17.39 4.33
N ALA A 306 -20.30 17.44 3.95
CA ALA A 306 -20.87 18.63 3.32
C ALA A 306 -20.77 19.86 4.24
N ARG A 307 -21.05 19.69 5.55
CA ARG A 307 -20.92 20.76 6.56
C ARG A 307 -19.45 21.21 6.75
N ALA A 308 -18.49 20.29 6.68
CA ALA A 308 -17.06 20.65 6.79
C ALA A 308 -16.63 21.53 5.62
N LEU A 309 -16.96 21.16 4.39
CA LEU A 309 -16.71 21.94 3.19
C LEU A 309 -17.42 23.32 3.24
N PHE A 310 -18.66 23.36 3.73
CA PHE A 310 -19.39 24.62 3.90
C PHE A 310 -18.70 25.57 4.88
N ARG A 311 -18.31 25.06 6.05
CA ARG A 311 -17.63 25.87 7.08
C ARG A 311 -16.28 26.40 6.62
N ALA A 312 -15.57 25.64 5.79
CA ALA A 312 -14.32 26.05 5.21
C ALA A 312 -14.48 27.15 4.15
N GLY A 313 -15.68 27.35 3.60
CA GLY A 313 -15.90 28.27 2.47
C GLY A 313 -15.34 27.71 1.16
N THR A 314 -15.33 26.39 1.00
CA THR A 314 -14.74 25.72 -0.16
C THR A 314 -15.43 26.13 -1.47
N LYS A 315 -14.65 26.53 -2.45
CA LYS A 315 -15.10 26.92 -3.80
C LYS A 315 -14.98 25.80 -4.83
N ALA A 316 -13.95 24.96 -4.67
CA ALA A 316 -13.68 23.86 -5.60
C ALA A 316 -13.19 22.62 -4.85
N VAL A 317 -13.73 21.46 -5.26
CA VAL A 317 -13.31 20.14 -4.79
C VAL A 317 -12.88 19.29 -5.98
N VAL A 318 -11.67 18.76 -5.93
CA VAL A 318 -11.19 17.74 -6.86
C VAL A 318 -11.18 16.40 -6.13
N VAL A 319 -11.89 15.42 -6.67
CA VAL A 319 -11.95 14.07 -6.07
C VAL A 319 -10.97 13.16 -6.81
N LEU A 320 -10.02 12.60 -6.09
CA LEU A 320 -9.12 11.57 -6.60
C LEU A 320 -9.68 10.20 -6.23
N ASP A 321 -10.08 9.44 -7.25
CA ASP A 321 -10.53 8.06 -7.11
C ASP A 321 -9.47 7.08 -7.63
N GLU A 322 -9.16 6.07 -6.84
CA GLU A 322 -8.35 4.92 -7.23
C GLU A 322 -9.26 3.74 -7.63
N GLY A 323 -10.21 4.01 -8.50
CA GLY A 323 -11.21 3.06 -8.98
C GLY A 323 -11.99 3.61 -10.17
N LEU A 324 -12.69 2.73 -10.88
CA LEU A 324 -13.38 3.04 -12.12
C LEU A 324 -14.88 3.28 -11.91
N PRO A 325 -15.52 4.12 -12.75
CA PRO A 325 -16.96 4.36 -12.68
C PRO A 325 -17.83 3.18 -13.15
N HIS A 326 -17.29 2.26 -13.97
CA HIS A 326 -18.00 1.09 -14.51
C HIS A 326 -19.40 1.40 -15.10
N GLY A 327 -19.51 2.51 -15.82
CA GLY A 327 -20.76 2.95 -16.46
C GLY A 327 -21.52 4.02 -15.69
N ASP A 328 -21.17 4.33 -14.46
CA ASP A 328 -21.67 5.49 -13.72
C ASP A 328 -21.06 6.80 -14.27
N VAL A 329 -21.70 7.93 -13.91
CA VAL A 329 -21.21 9.28 -14.27
C VAL A 329 -19.86 9.56 -13.62
N PHE A 330 -19.68 9.11 -12.37
CA PHE A 330 -18.47 9.31 -11.58
C PHE A 330 -18.00 8.01 -10.94
N PRO A 331 -16.70 7.86 -10.67
CA PRO A 331 -16.21 6.83 -9.76
C PRO A 331 -16.87 6.93 -8.37
N PRO A 332 -16.80 5.86 -7.57
CA PRO A 332 -17.61 5.74 -6.35
C PRO A 332 -17.45 6.85 -5.32
N LEU A 333 -16.25 7.36 -5.05
CA LEU A 333 -16.07 8.46 -4.08
C LEU A 333 -16.63 9.76 -4.63
N ALA A 334 -16.33 10.11 -5.87
CA ALA A 334 -16.84 11.33 -6.51
C ALA A 334 -18.36 11.31 -6.59
N GLY A 335 -18.97 10.16 -6.92
CA GLY A 335 -20.42 10.00 -6.95
C GLY A 335 -21.06 10.21 -5.58
N ARG A 336 -20.49 9.65 -4.50
CA ARG A 336 -20.98 9.84 -3.13
C ARG A 336 -20.85 11.28 -2.67
N LEU A 337 -19.71 11.93 -2.96
CA LEU A 337 -19.51 13.33 -2.60
C LEU A 337 -20.45 14.26 -3.38
N ALA A 338 -20.62 14.06 -4.69
CA ALA A 338 -21.56 14.82 -5.50
C ALA A 338 -22.99 14.70 -4.95
N SER A 339 -23.42 13.49 -4.58
CA SER A 339 -24.73 13.25 -3.96
C SER A 339 -24.86 13.95 -2.60
N ALA A 340 -23.83 13.93 -1.78
CA ALA A 340 -23.81 14.61 -0.48
C ALA A 340 -23.91 16.13 -0.65
N LEU A 341 -23.14 16.71 -1.55
CA LEU A 341 -23.16 18.14 -1.85
C LEU A 341 -24.55 18.57 -2.37
N GLN A 342 -25.12 17.81 -3.28
CA GLN A 342 -26.48 18.10 -3.79
C GLN A 342 -27.53 18.03 -2.69
N ALA A 343 -27.46 17.03 -1.79
CA ALA A 343 -28.44 16.82 -0.74
C ALA A 343 -28.41 17.89 0.37
N TYR A 344 -27.19 18.36 0.72
CA TYR A 344 -27.00 19.22 1.90
C TYR A 344 -26.62 20.66 1.57
N TRP A 345 -26.19 20.93 0.33
CA TRP A 345 -25.77 22.28 -0.09
C TRP A 345 -26.61 22.80 -1.27
N GLY A 346 -27.12 21.93 -2.13
CA GLY A 346 -27.94 22.28 -3.28
C GLY A 346 -27.17 23.01 -4.37
N THR A 347 -27.80 24.08 -4.90
CA THR A 347 -27.24 24.84 -6.06
C THR A 347 -26.01 25.66 -5.74
N GLU A 348 -25.73 25.94 -4.48
CA GLU A 348 -24.56 26.71 -4.03
C GLU A 348 -23.34 25.82 -3.72
N ALA A 349 -23.46 24.51 -4.00
CA ALA A 349 -22.37 23.56 -3.78
C ALA A 349 -21.09 23.97 -4.53
N PRO A 350 -19.90 23.69 -3.94
CA PRO A 350 -18.63 23.95 -4.61
C PRO A 350 -18.57 23.22 -5.94
N ARG A 351 -17.77 23.73 -6.86
CA ARG A 351 -17.50 23.03 -8.13
C ARG A 351 -16.79 21.72 -7.84
N LEU A 352 -17.21 20.64 -8.48
CA LEU A 352 -16.63 19.31 -8.31
C LEU A 352 -16.02 18.83 -9.63
N ALA A 353 -14.77 18.39 -9.60
CA ALA A 353 -14.14 17.63 -10.66
C ALA A 353 -13.76 16.24 -10.14
N SER A 354 -13.86 15.25 -11.00
CA SER A 354 -13.46 13.86 -10.73
C SER A 354 -12.18 13.53 -11.50
N VAL A 355 -11.24 12.89 -10.81
CA VAL A 355 -9.95 12.46 -11.37
C VAL A 355 -9.73 11.00 -11.00
N ILE A 356 -9.35 10.19 -11.98
CA ILE A 356 -8.98 8.79 -11.81
C ILE A 356 -7.47 8.68 -11.85
N GLY A 357 -6.87 8.08 -10.83
CA GLY A 357 -5.43 7.85 -10.73
C GLY A 357 -5.12 6.64 -9.87
N GLY A 358 -3.86 6.24 -9.76
CA GLY A 358 -3.41 5.20 -8.84
C GLY A 358 -3.84 3.76 -9.18
N LEU A 359 -4.45 3.53 -10.35
CA LEU A 359 -4.94 2.20 -10.73
C LEU A 359 -3.80 1.21 -10.92
N GLY A 360 -4.05 -0.04 -10.50
CA GLY A 360 -3.12 -1.14 -10.71
C GLY A 360 -1.73 -0.91 -10.13
N GLY A 361 -1.63 -0.16 -9.01
CA GLY A 361 -0.37 0.15 -8.33
C GLY A 361 0.40 1.35 -8.91
N SER A 362 -0.19 2.10 -9.84
CA SER A 362 0.39 3.36 -10.29
C SER A 362 0.59 4.30 -9.10
N GLU A 363 1.80 4.85 -8.97
CA GLU A 363 2.18 5.63 -7.81
C GLU A 363 1.58 7.03 -7.85
N ILE A 364 0.91 7.43 -6.76
CA ILE A 364 0.46 8.80 -6.57
C ILE A 364 1.53 9.55 -5.76
N ARG A 365 2.18 10.51 -6.42
CA ARG A 365 3.29 11.30 -5.86
C ARG A 365 2.84 12.71 -5.47
N PRO A 366 3.62 13.44 -4.67
CA PRO A 366 3.29 14.82 -4.30
C PRO A 366 3.10 15.78 -5.50
N ASP A 367 3.83 15.60 -6.60
CA ASP A 367 3.68 16.40 -7.82
C ASP A 367 2.31 16.23 -8.51
N HIS A 368 1.70 15.06 -8.39
CA HIS A 368 0.33 14.84 -8.84
C HIS A 368 -0.67 15.72 -8.05
N PHE A 369 -0.49 15.83 -6.74
CA PHE A 369 -1.35 16.69 -5.92
C PHE A 369 -1.21 18.18 -6.26
N GLN A 370 -0.01 18.63 -6.66
CA GLN A 370 0.15 19.99 -7.20
C GLN A 370 -0.73 20.20 -8.43
N THR A 371 -0.78 19.23 -9.33
CA THR A 371 -1.64 19.27 -10.52
C THR A 371 -3.12 19.35 -10.15
N LEU A 372 -3.55 18.55 -9.15
CA LEU A 372 -4.94 18.54 -8.68
C LEU A 372 -5.32 19.88 -8.02
N PHE A 373 -4.43 20.50 -7.24
CA PHE A 373 -4.65 21.83 -6.67
C PHE A 373 -4.70 22.93 -7.74
N ASN A 374 -3.88 22.83 -8.79
CA ASN A 374 -3.94 23.75 -9.93
C ASN A 374 -5.28 23.62 -10.67
N LEU A 375 -5.81 22.42 -10.82
CA LEU A 375 -7.15 22.19 -11.35
C LEU A 375 -8.21 22.84 -10.47
N ALA A 376 -8.16 22.62 -9.14
CA ALA A 376 -9.08 23.23 -8.19
C ALA A 376 -9.03 24.76 -8.24
N ALA A 377 -7.83 25.37 -8.33
CA ALA A 377 -7.66 26.82 -8.45
C ALA A 377 -8.30 27.37 -9.74
N ASN A 378 -8.05 26.73 -10.88
CA ASN A 378 -8.70 27.10 -12.14
C ASN A 378 -10.23 27.03 -12.06
N MET A 379 -10.76 26.01 -11.37
CA MET A 379 -12.20 25.89 -11.14
C MET A 379 -12.72 27.02 -10.25
N ALA A 380 -12.04 27.32 -9.14
CA ALA A 380 -12.43 28.40 -8.22
C ALA A 380 -12.45 29.77 -8.92
N ASP A 381 -11.50 30.03 -9.83
CA ASP A 381 -11.43 31.24 -10.66
C ASP A 381 -12.48 31.31 -11.78
N GLY A 382 -13.34 30.30 -11.89
CA GLY A 382 -14.42 30.29 -12.89
C GLY A 382 -13.98 29.84 -14.28
N ARG A 383 -12.75 29.33 -14.43
CA ARG A 383 -12.28 28.81 -15.73
C ARG A 383 -13.05 27.54 -16.11
N PRO A 384 -13.22 27.27 -17.40
CA PRO A 384 -13.83 26.04 -17.87
C PRO A 384 -13.04 24.81 -17.40
N TYR A 385 -13.75 23.78 -16.94
CA TYR A 385 -13.20 22.48 -16.62
C TYR A 385 -14.11 21.37 -17.13
N ARG A 386 -13.57 20.18 -17.30
CA ARG A 386 -14.36 19.04 -17.75
C ARG A 386 -15.20 18.49 -16.60
N ARG A 387 -16.42 18.08 -16.91
CA ARG A 387 -17.35 17.44 -15.94
C ARG A 387 -17.19 15.94 -15.91
N GLU A 388 -16.73 15.33 -17.01
CA GLU A 388 -16.39 13.93 -17.09
C GLU A 388 -15.10 13.68 -16.29
N PRO A 389 -14.92 12.45 -15.75
CA PRO A 389 -13.69 12.08 -15.05
C PRO A 389 -12.45 12.29 -15.93
N CYS A 390 -11.43 12.92 -15.38
CA CYS A 390 -10.12 13.08 -16.01
C CYS A 390 -9.20 11.93 -15.56
N TRP A 391 -8.22 11.60 -16.39
CA TRP A 391 -7.18 10.62 -16.04
C TRP A 391 -5.92 11.34 -15.60
N LEU A 392 -5.30 10.86 -14.50
CA LEU A 392 -4.05 11.39 -13.97
C LEU A 392 -2.89 10.54 -14.46
N ASP A 393 -1.86 11.20 -15.03
CA ASP A 393 -0.56 10.62 -15.37
C ASP A 393 -0.64 9.32 -16.19
N ILE A 394 -1.44 9.33 -17.25
CA ILE A 394 -1.34 8.31 -18.28
C ILE A 394 -0.32 8.80 -19.29
N GLU A 395 0.93 8.43 -19.10
CA GLU A 395 1.95 8.62 -20.12
C GLU A 395 1.71 7.70 -21.31
N GLU A 396 1.80 8.25 -22.52
CA GLU A 396 2.00 7.43 -23.70
C GLU A 396 3.44 6.88 -23.62
N ASP A 397 3.61 5.65 -23.12
CA ASP A 397 4.91 4.99 -23.17
C ASP A 397 5.24 4.66 -24.64
N PRO A 398 6.21 5.32 -25.26
CA PRO A 398 6.54 5.08 -26.67
C PRO A 398 7.01 3.64 -26.94
N ILE A 399 7.55 2.95 -25.93
CA ILE A 399 8.04 1.57 -26.05
C ILE A 399 6.86 0.61 -26.11
N LEU A 400 5.91 0.71 -25.17
CA LEU A 400 4.69 -0.09 -25.19
C LEU A 400 3.85 0.19 -26.44
N LEU A 401 3.78 1.45 -26.87
CA LEU A 401 3.16 1.87 -28.12
C LEU A 401 3.80 1.18 -29.33
N THR A 402 5.12 1.15 -29.37
CA THR A 402 5.86 0.58 -30.51
C THR A 402 5.69 -0.93 -30.57
N ASP A 403 5.71 -1.62 -29.43
CA ASP A 403 5.61 -3.07 -29.37
C ASP A 403 4.16 -3.56 -29.55
N ALA A 404 3.18 -2.92 -28.92
CA ALA A 404 1.77 -3.20 -29.16
C ALA A 404 1.36 -2.92 -30.63
N GLY A 405 1.90 -1.85 -31.23
CA GLY A 405 1.70 -1.53 -32.63
C GLY A 405 2.32 -2.55 -33.59
N LYS A 406 3.45 -3.18 -33.22
CA LYS A 406 4.06 -4.29 -33.97
C LYS A 406 3.23 -5.56 -33.88
N VAL A 407 2.65 -5.85 -32.68
CA VAL A 407 1.89 -7.09 -32.44
C VAL A 407 0.49 -7.01 -33.06
N ASN A 408 -0.23 -5.90 -32.90
CA ASN A 408 -1.57 -5.73 -33.46
C ASN A 408 -1.88 -4.27 -33.84
N PRO A 409 -1.48 -3.82 -35.05
CA PRO A 409 -1.71 -2.46 -35.51
C PRO A 409 -3.18 -2.03 -35.54
N LYS A 410 -4.11 -2.98 -35.76
CA LYS A 410 -5.56 -2.69 -35.83
C LYS A 410 -6.13 -2.42 -34.42
N LEU A 411 -5.73 -3.25 -33.43
CA LEU A 411 -6.13 -3.07 -32.06
C LEU A 411 -5.56 -1.76 -31.51
N TRP A 412 -4.30 -1.50 -31.78
CA TRP A 412 -3.63 -0.26 -31.40
C TRP A 412 -4.30 1.00 -31.98
N LYS A 413 -4.63 0.97 -33.27
CA LYS A 413 -5.36 2.09 -33.90
C LYS A 413 -6.70 2.34 -33.18
N ARG A 414 -7.43 1.30 -32.82
CA ARG A 414 -8.70 1.40 -32.10
C ARG A 414 -8.49 2.01 -30.70
N TYR A 415 -7.49 1.58 -29.95
CA TYR A 415 -7.19 2.15 -28.63
C TYR A 415 -6.71 3.60 -28.76
N GLY A 416 -5.88 3.93 -29.71
CA GLY A 416 -5.41 5.29 -29.97
C GLY A 416 -6.54 6.26 -30.31
N GLU A 417 -7.58 5.80 -31.03
CA GLU A 417 -8.78 6.61 -31.31
C GLU A 417 -9.60 6.86 -30.04
N ILE A 418 -9.71 5.86 -29.15
CA ILE A 418 -10.38 5.99 -27.83
C ILE A 418 -9.59 6.94 -26.92
N TRP A 419 -8.27 6.80 -26.86
CA TRP A 419 -7.43 7.62 -25.97
C TRP A 419 -7.35 9.09 -26.35
N LYS A 420 -7.30 9.43 -27.63
CA LYS A 420 -7.30 10.82 -28.06
C LYS A 420 -8.51 11.64 -27.59
N ALA A 421 -9.58 10.95 -27.20
CA ALA A 421 -10.79 11.57 -26.68
C ALA A 421 -10.76 11.78 -25.16
N GLN A 422 -9.81 11.15 -24.43
CA GLN A 422 -9.76 11.20 -22.96
C GLN A 422 -8.95 12.40 -22.46
N PRO A 423 -9.43 13.13 -21.46
CA PRO A 423 -8.66 14.21 -20.85
C PRO A 423 -7.61 13.64 -19.90
N VAL A 424 -6.35 13.88 -20.19
CA VAL A 424 -5.20 13.50 -19.37
C VAL A 424 -4.66 14.73 -18.64
N LEU A 425 -4.38 14.59 -17.36
CA LEU A 425 -3.70 15.58 -16.54
C LEU A 425 -2.25 15.14 -16.36
N SER A 426 -1.33 15.86 -16.98
CA SER A 426 0.09 15.63 -16.79
C SER A 426 0.57 16.20 -15.45
N PRO A 427 1.51 15.53 -14.76
CA PRO A 427 2.03 16.02 -13.49
C PRO A 427 2.78 17.35 -13.69
N TYR A 428 2.64 18.22 -12.71
CA TYR A 428 3.36 19.49 -12.66
C TYR A 428 4.63 19.33 -11.83
N HIS A 429 5.78 19.30 -12.47
CA HIS A 429 7.05 19.09 -11.77
C HIS A 429 7.45 20.35 -10.97
N LEU A 430 7.20 20.34 -9.67
CA LEU A 430 7.81 21.26 -8.72
C LEU A 430 9.01 20.60 -8.06
N PRO A 431 10.13 21.33 -7.88
CA PRO A 431 11.18 20.86 -7.01
C PRO A 431 10.67 20.92 -5.57
N LEU A 432 10.27 19.77 -5.02
CA LEU A 432 9.98 19.65 -3.61
C LEU A 432 11.29 19.77 -2.81
N PRO A 433 11.31 20.50 -1.69
CA PRO A 433 12.49 20.52 -0.83
C PRO A 433 12.73 19.10 -0.33
N SER A 434 13.95 18.60 -0.50
CA SER A 434 14.35 17.30 -0.01
C SER A 434 14.72 17.40 1.47
N CYS A 435 13.75 17.33 2.36
CA CYS A 435 13.99 17.11 3.80
C CYS A 435 14.27 15.64 4.11
N ASN A 436 14.18 14.76 3.10
CA ASN A 436 14.29 13.31 3.23
C ASN A 436 15.60 12.84 2.63
N TYR A 437 16.21 11.84 3.28
CA TYR A 437 17.27 11.04 2.69
C TYR A 437 16.63 9.80 2.06
N GLU A 438 16.71 9.69 0.74
CA GLU A 438 16.08 8.61 -0.02
C GLU A 438 17.12 7.62 -0.54
N ILE A 439 16.85 6.33 -0.30
CA ILE A 439 17.70 5.22 -0.73
C ILE A 439 16.89 4.30 -1.65
N ARG A 440 17.46 3.90 -2.78
CA ARG A 440 16.90 2.84 -3.63
C ARG A 440 17.85 1.67 -3.74
N LEU A 441 17.36 0.48 -3.43
CA LEU A 441 18.09 -0.76 -3.55
C LEU A 441 17.60 -1.54 -4.76
N TYR A 442 18.48 -1.87 -5.69
CA TYR A 442 18.20 -2.75 -6.81
C TYR A 442 18.84 -4.12 -6.59
N GLY A 443 18.09 -5.18 -6.81
CA GLY A 443 18.59 -6.56 -6.77
C GLY A 443 17.75 -7.49 -7.62
N ARG A 444 18.12 -8.76 -7.66
CA ARG A 444 17.25 -9.80 -8.23
C ARG A 444 16.48 -10.50 -7.11
N ALA A 445 15.27 -10.94 -7.42
CA ALA A 445 14.43 -11.69 -6.48
C ALA A 445 15.21 -12.90 -5.91
N GLY A 446 15.36 -12.95 -4.57
CA GLY A 446 16.12 -13.94 -3.83
C GLY A 446 17.51 -13.49 -3.37
N GLN A 447 18.02 -12.34 -3.78
CA GLN A 447 19.34 -11.82 -3.35
C GLN A 447 19.32 -11.05 -2.02
N GLY A 448 18.16 -10.91 -1.37
CA GLY A 448 18.02 -10.30 -0.05
C GLY A 448 18.11 -8.77 -0.01
N ALA A 449 17.95 -8.06 -1.13
CA ALA A 449 17.92 -6.59 -1.15
C ALA A 449 16.79 -6.04 -0.27
N ILE A 450 15.58 -6.61 -0.35
CA ILE A 450 14.45 -6.24 0.50
C ILE A 450 14.75 -6.53 1.97
N THR A 451 15.36 -7.69 2.27
CA THR A 451 15.75 -8.05 3.64
C THR A 451 16.71 -7.04 4.24
N SER A 452 17.72 -6.60 3.47
CA SER A 452 18.64 -5.55 3.94
C SER A 452 17.91 -4.23 4.21
N ALA A 453 17.00 -3.83 3.33
CA ALA A 453 16.20 -2.62 3.52
C ALA A 453 15.36 -2.68 4.82
N VAL A 454 14.75 -3.82 5.11
CA VAL A 454 13.97 -4.03 6.34
C VAL A 454 14.85 -3.97 7.59
N PHE A 455 16.04 -4.60 7.57
CA PHE A 455 16.99 -4.50 8.68
C PHE A 455 17.50 -3.07 8.89
N PHE A 456 17.79 -2.37 7.80
CA PHE A 456 18.20 -0.97 7.83
C PHE A 456 17.10 -0.08 8.43
N THR A 457 15.86 -0.30 8.03
CA THR A 457 14.68 0.38 8.59
C THR A 457 14.54 0.13 10.09
N GLY A 458 14.66 -1.11 10.53
CA GLY A 458 14.60 -1.47 11.94
C GLY A 458 15.67 -0.76 12.78
N ALA A 459 16.92 -0.72 12.29
CA ALA A 459 18.00 -0.01 12.94
C ALA A 459 17.75 1.50 13.01
N GLY A 460 17.22 2.10 11.94
CA GLY A 460 16.87 3.51 11.90
C GLY A 460 15.76 3.88 12.87
N ILE A 461 14.72 3.07 12.99
CA ILE A 461 13.61 3.26 13.93
C ILE A 461 14.10 3.14 15.39
N GLU A 462 14.94 2.15 15.68
CA GLU A 462 15.56 2.00 17.02
C GLU A 462 16.47 3.18 17.37
N SER A 463 17.10 3.79 16.36
CA SER A 463 17.91 5.00 16.50
C SER A 463 17.09 6.30 16.61
N GLY A 464 15.77 6.22 16.61
CA GLY A 464 14.86 7.35 16.81
C GLY A 464 14.41 8.07 15.53
N PHE A 465 14.84 7.61 14.35
CA PHE A 465 14.39 8.19 13.09
C PHE A 465 13.00 7.69 12.68
N TRP A 466 12.34 8.44 11.83
CA TRP A 466 11.21 7.97 11.04
C TRP A 466 11.73 7.37 9.75
N VAL A 467 11.62 6.06 9.61
CA VAL A 467 12.10 5.32 8.43
C VAL A 467 10.95 4.52 7.85
N LEU A 468 10.74 4.70 6.55
CA LEU A 468 9.79 3.91 5.76
C LEU A 468 10.56 3.12 4.73
N THR A 469 10.18 1.87 4.51
CA THR A 469 10.71 1.05 3.42
C THR A 469 9.58 0.43 2.64
N LYS A 470 9.54 0.77 1.35
CA LYS A 470 8.56 0.28 0.37
C LYS A 470 9.24 -0.70 -0.58
N PRO A 471 9.06 -2.01 -0.42
CA PRO A 471 9.52 -2.99 -1.39
C PRO A 471 8.62 -3.00 -2.64
N THR A 472 9.22 -3.12 -3.81
CA THR A 472 8.53 -3.32 -5.08
C THR A 472 8.88 -4.69 -5.63
N PHE A 473 7.86 -5.51 -5.87
CA PHE A 473 8.00 -6.88 -6.34
C PHE A 473 7.71 -6.95 -7.84
N GLY A 474 8.48 -7.75 -8.58
CA GLY A 474 8.12 -8.12 -9.95
C GLY A 474 7.01 -9.19 -9.97
N SER A 475 6.37 -9.37 -11.12
CA SER A 475 5.40 -10.46 -11.34
C SER A 475 6.04 -11.86 -11.24
N GLU A 476 7.35 -11.95 -11.39
CA GLU A 476 8.15 -13.17 -11.38
C GLU A 476 8.72 -13.46 -9.98
N ARG A 477 8.65 -14.73 -9.55
CA ARG A 477 9.06 -15.14 -8.19
C ARG A 477 10.58 -15.26 -7.99
N ARG A 478 11.37 -15.47 -9.05
CA ARG A 478 12.85 -15.59 -8.98
C ARG A 478 13.51 -14.95 -10.18
N GLY A 479 14.65 -14.29 -9.95
CA GLY A 479 15.50 -13.73 -10.99
C GLY A 479 15.08 -12.39 -11.57
N ALA A 480 13.82 -11.97 -11.43
CA ALA A 480 13.38 -10.65 -11.83
C ALA A 480 14.09 -9.55 -11.04
N VAL A 481 14.31 -8.41 -11.68
CA VAL A 481 14.82 -7.23 -10.98
C VAL A 481 13.74 -6.70 -10.06
N VAL A 482 14.09 -6.56 -8.79
CA VAL A 482 13.25 -5.96 -7.74
C VAL A 482 13.96 -4.73 -7.19
N HIS A 483 13.19 -3.79 -6.67
CA HIS A 483 13.78 -2.68 -5.95
C HIS A 483 13.04 -2.43 -4.63
N SER A 484 13.69 -1.71 -3.75
CA SER A 484 13.10 -1.25 -2.50
C SER A 484 13.49 0.21 -2.30
N ASP A 485 12.51 1.04 -1.99
CA ASP A 485 12.72 2.45 -1.66
C ASP A 485 12.66 2.64 -0.15
N THR A 486 13.63 3.35 0.40
CA THR A 486 13.70 3.68 1.82
C THR A 486 13.82 5.19 1.97
N VAL A 487 12.99 5.77 2.85
CA VAL A 487 13.04 7.19 3.20
C VAL A 487 13.38 7.31 4.68
N ILE A 488 14.32 8.17 5.01
CA ILE A 488 14.71 8.52 6.38
C ILE A 488 14.37 9.98 6.63
N GLN A 489 13.66 10.25 7.72
CA GLN A 489 13.40 11.60 8.21
C GLN A 489 13.90 11.74 9.64
N SER A 490 14.59 12.86 9.92
CA SER A 490 15.04 13.21 11.28
C SER A 490 13.95 13.90 12.09
N GLU A 491 13.06 14.63 11.43
CA GLU A 491 11.98 15.41 12.04
C GLU A 491 10.64 15.10 11.37
N GLY A 492 9.58 15.06 12.18
CA GLY A 492 8.22 14.76 11.70
C GLY A 492 7.97 13.26 11.52
N ALA A 493 6.72 12.92 11.19
CA ALA A 493 6.33 11.56 10.85
C ALA A 493 6.38 11.38 9.34
N ALA A 494 7.29 10.56 8.84
CA ALA A 494 7.25 10.15 7.44
C ALA A 494 5.93 9.41 7.18
N LYS A 495 5.25 9.78 6.12
CA LYS A 495 3.98 9.17 5.69
C LYS A 495 4.20 8.30 4.48
N THR A 496 3.44 7.23 4.37
CA THR A 496 3.38 6.44 3.15
C THR A 496 3.02 7.37 1.98
N GLY A 497 3.74 7.24 0.84
CA GLY A 497 3.58 8.16 -0.29
C GLY A 497 4.48 9.41 -0.27
N CYS A 498 5.36 9.59 0.74
CA CYS A 498 6.31 10.72 0.77
C CYS A 498 7.55 10.52 -0.15
N PHE A 499 7.62 9.42 -0.88
CA PHE A 499 8.71 9.14 -1.83
C PHE A 499 8.67 10.13 -3.00
N THR A 500 9.79 10.83 -3.22
CA THR A 500 9.88 11.80 -4.32
C THR A 500 10.40 11.17 -5.61
N GLY A 501 10.95 9.95 -5.54
CA GLY A 501 11.63 9.28 -6.63
C GLY A 501 13.00 9.89 -6.95
N ARG A 502 13.55 10.72 -6.06
CA ARG A 502 14.87 11.35 -6.18
C ARG A 502 15.78 10.86 -5.06
N GLN A 503 16.72 9.98 -5.40
CA GLN A 503 17.54 9.25 -4.44
C GLN A 503 18.82 10.00 -4.08
N ASP A 504 19.20 9.95 -2.80
CA ASP A 504 20.53 10.34 -2.30
C ASP A 504 21.53 9.18 -2.46
N LEU A 505 21.01 7.94 -2.36
CA LEU A 505 21.81 6.72 -2.45
C LEU A 505 21.08 5.67 -3.31
N VAL A 506 21.79 5.11 -4.28
CA VAL A 506 21.35 3.95 -5.06
C VAL A 506 22.29 2.78 -4.77
N CYS A 507 21.74 1.66 -4.29
CA CYS A 507 22.48 0.42 -4.01
C CYS A 507 22.13 -0.64 -5.06
N ILE A 508 23.13 -1.19 -5.71
CA ILE A 508 22.98 -2.21 -6.76
C ILE A 508 23.60 -3.51 -6.26
N TYR A 509 22.76 -4.51 -6.01
CA TYR A 509 23.12 -5.82 -5.46
C TYR A 509 23.66 -6.78 -6.51
N ASP A 510 23.34 -6.55 -7.77
CA ASP A 510 23.73 -7.39 -8.90
C ASP A 510 24.28 -6.50 -10.02
N ASP A 511 25.56 -6.63 -10.32
CA ASP A 511 26.23 -5.77 -11.28
C ASP A 511 25.77 -5.99 -12.75
N THR A 512 25.02 -7.06 -13.02
CA THR A 512 24.37 -7.26 -14.34
C THR A 512 23.27 -6.24 -14.61
N ILE A 513 22.70 -5.62 -13.57
CA ILE A 513 21.68 -4.55 -13.69
C ILE A 513 22.28 -3.30 -14.34
N LEU A 514 23.60 -3.07 -14.19
CA LEU A 514 24.32 -1.97 -14.86
C LEU A 514 24.24 -2.03 -16.39
N LEU A 515 24.05 -3.24 -16.92
CA LEU A 515 24.00 -3.50 -18.36
C LEU A 515 22.57 -3.45 -18.94
N SER A 516 21.56 -3.19 -18.10
CA SER A 516 20.16 -3.21 -18.50
C SER A 516 19.63 -1.79 -18.79
N PRO A 517 19.44 -1.40 -20.04
CA PRO A 517 18.93 -0.06 -20.39
C PRO A 517 17.51 0.21 -19.85
N SER A 518 16.69 -0.83 -19.70
CA SER A 518 15.30 -0.71 -19.24
C SER A 518 15.16 -0.34 -17.76
N HIS A 519 16.17 -0.66 -16.92
CA HIS A 519 16.10 -0.38 -15.49
C HIS A 519 16.69 0.97 -15.11
N ALA A 520 17.63 1.52 -15.91
CA ALA A 520 18.28 2.82 -15.73
C ALA A 520 18.48 3.19 -14.23
N PRO A 521 19.27 2.39 -13.45
CA PRO A 521 19.23 2.47 -11.98
C PRO A 521 19.70 3.82 -11.42
N ALA A 522 20.43 4.61 -12.18
CA ALA A 522 20.82 5.97 -11.80
C ALA A 522 19.77 7.04 -12.14
N ARG A 523 18.66 6.66 -12.82
CA ARG A 523 17.57 7.60 -13.11
C ARG A 523 16.91 8.05 -11.80
N GLY A 524 16.92 9.35 -11.56
CA GLY A 524 16.40 9.92 -10.31
C GLY A 524 17.45 10.17 -9.23
N LEU A 525 18.71 9.79 -9.44
CA LEU A 525 19.80 10.14 -8.53
C LEU A 525 19.93 11.66 -8.42
N LYS A 526 20.00 12.17 -7.19
CA LYS A 526 20.21 13.61 -6.95
C LYS A 526 21.62 14.03 -7.37
N PRO A 527 21.83 15.28 -7.81
CA PRO A 527 23.17 15.82 -8.00
C PRO A 527 24.01 15.67 -6.72
N GLY A 528 25.20 15.08 -6.83
CA GLY A 528 26.05 14.74 -5.68
C GLY A 528 25.63 13.49 -4.90
N GLY A 529 24.62 12.78 -5.36
CA GLY A 529 24.19 11.51 -4.78
C GLY A 529 25.24 10.40 -4.95
N THR A 530 25.00 9.26 -4.34
CA THR A 530 25.96 8.14 -4.32
C THR A 530 25.37 6.90 -4.98
N VAL A 531 26.20 6.18 -5.73
CA VAL A 531 25.91 4.83 -6.23
C VAL A 531 26.85 3.84 -5.53
N LEU A 532 26.27 2.82 -4.89
CA LEU A 532 26.97 1.73 -4.23
C LEU A 532 26.71 0.42 -4.99
N VAL A 533 27.75 -0.28 -5.41
CA VAL A 533 27.61 -1.49 -6.24
C VAL A 533 28.32 -2.69 -5.62
N ASN A 534 27.61 -3.81 -5.51
CA ASN A 534 28.23 -5.11 -5.27
C ASN A 534 28.91 -5.59 -6.56
N THR A 535 30.21 -5.50 -6.61
CA THR A 535 31.00 -6.02 -7.73
C THR A 535 32.44 -6.29 -7.31
N ASP A 536 33.03 -7.32 -7.88
CA ASP A 536 34.48 -7.58 -7.90
C ASP A 536 35.05 -7.54 -9.33
N ARG A 537 34.21 -7.14 -10.31
CA ARG A 537 34.52 -7.09 -11.75
C ARG A 537 34.80 -5.67 -12.26
N TYR A 538 34.16 -4.67 -11.67
CA TYR A 538 34.19 -3.30 -12.17
C TYR A 538 34.79 -2.34 -11.16
N THR A 539 35.66 -1.45 -11.66
CA THR A 539 36.16 -0.31 -10.89
C THR A 539 35.09 0.80 -10.81
N PRO A 540 35.18 1.73 -9.85
CA PRO A 540 34.25 2.87 -9.75
C PRO A 540 34.15 3.66 -11.07
N ASN A 541 35.25 3.90 -11.79
CA ASN A 541 35.19 4.60 -13.08
C ASN A 541 34.42 3.79 -14.13
N ARG A 542 34.65 2.47 -14.17
CA ARG A 542 33.90 1.62 -15.10
C ARG A 542 32.40 1.60 -14.80
N VAL A 543 32.02 1.61 -13.54
CA VAL A 543 30.60 1.76 -13.14
C VAL A 543 30.03 3.10 -13.61
N ARG A 544 30.78 4.21 -13.45
CA ARG A 544 30.35 5.52 -13.96
C ARG A 544 30.09 5.50 -15.47
N GLU A 545 31.01 4.92 -16.23
CA GLU A 545 30.85 4.78 -17.68
C GLU A 545 29.59 3.99 -18.05
N LEU A 546 29.34 2.84 -17.40
CA LEU A 546 28.19 1.99 -17.65
C LEU A 546 26.87 2.70 -17.32
N LEU A 547 26.86 3.55 -16.30
CA LEU A 547 25.69 4.35 -15.90
C LEU A 547 25.59 5.70 -16.62
N ASN A 548 26.56 6.02 -17.47
CA ASN A 548 26.66 7.29 -18.21
C ASN A 548 26.63 8.52 -17.26
N LEU A 549 27.35 8.45 -16.13
CA LEU A 549 27.46 9.50 -15.11
C LEU A 549 28.76 10.28 -15.26
N ALA A 550 28.69 11.61 -15.25
CA ALA A 550 29.87 12.45 -15.16
C ALA A 550 30.50 12.38 -13.74
N PRO A 551 31.82 12.56 -13.59
CA PRO A 551 32.47 12.51 -12.27
C PRO A 551 31.93 13.53 -11.25
N SER A 552 31.43 14.67 -11.73
CA SER A 552 30.83 15.71 -10.89
C SER A 552 29.37 15.46 -10.52
N GLU A 553 28.71 14.47 -11.12
CA GLU A 553 27.28 14.21 -10.90
C GLU A 553 27.02 13.29 -9.72
N ALA A 554 27.90 12.31 -9.48
CA ALA A 554 27.70 11.33 -8.43
C ALA A 554 29.02 10.75 -7.89
N SER A 555 29.00 10.36 -6.61
CA SER A 555 30.01 9.48 -6.02
C SER A 555 29.69 8.03 -6.39
N VAL A 556 30.72 7.24 -6.70
CA VAL A 556 30.56 5.80 -6.95
C VAL A 556 31.49 5.02 -6.03
N LEU A 557 30.90 4.10 -5.26
CA LEU A 557 31.61 3.18 -4.38
C LEU A 557 31.31 1.74 -4.77
N VAL A 558 32.27 0.88 -4.56
CA VAL A 558 32.13 -0.55 -4.82
C VAL A 558 32.47 -1.36 -3.58
N VAL A 559 31.86 -2.52 -3.45
CA VAL A 559 32.12 -3.49 -2.40
C VAL A 559 32.06 -4.90 -2.98
N PRO A 560 33.05 -5.78 -2.73
CA PRO A 560 33.07 -7.15 -3.25
C PRO A 560 32.21 -8.07 -2.37
N ALA A 561 30.93 -7.73 -2.20
CA ALA A 561 30.06 -8.36 -1.21
C ALA A 561 29.88 -9.87 -1.46
N SER A 562 29.79 -10.27 -2.71
CA SER A 562 29.67 -11.69 -3.08
C SER A 562 30.94 -12.49 -2.72
N ARG A 563 32.12 -11.89 -2.83
CA ARG A 563 33.39 -12.51 -2.42
C ARG A 563 33.45 -12.63 -0.89
N ILE A 564 33.17 -11.56 -0.17
CA ILE A 564 33.19 -11.54 1.30
C ILE A 564 32.25 -12.60 1.87
N ALA A 565 31.04 -12.72 1.32
CA ALA A 565 30.07 -13.73 1.76
C ALA A 565 30.58 -15.17 1.55
N ARG A 566 31.26 -15.45 0.43
CA ARG A 566 31.88 -16.75 0.18
C ARG A 566 33.01 -17.05 1.17
N GLU A 567 33.89 -16.09 1.46
CA GLU A 567 34.96 -16.20 2.45
C GLU A 567 34.44 -16.51 3.86
N LEU A 568 33.29 -15.93 4.22
CA LEU A 568 32.61 -16.16 5.50
C LEU A 568 31.67 -17.39 5.51
N GLN A 569 31.68 -18.17 4.45
CA GLN A 569 30.86 -19.37 4.27
C GLN A 569 29.35 -19.11 4.34
N LEU A 570 28.92 -17.90 4.01
CA LEU A 570 27.50 -17.50 3.94
C LEU A 570 26.86 -17.84 2.57
N GLY A 571 27.60 -18.45 1.65
CA GLY A 571 27.10 -18.83 0.33
C GLY A 571 26.67 -17.62 -0.50
N SER A 572 25.40 -17.61 -0.94
CA SER A 572 24.80 -16.51 -1.70
C SER A 572 24.23 -15.38 -0.84
N PHE A 573 24.34 -15.45 0.50
CA PHE A 573 23.76 -14.44 1.42
C PHE A 573 24.72 -13.26 1.63
N PHE A 574 25.00 -12.51 0.56
CA PHE A 574 25.82 -11.31 0.61
C PHE A 574 25.07 -10.03 1.05
N ASN A 575 23.79 -10.13 1.27
CA ASN A 575 22.93 -9.02 1.67
C ASN A 575 23.35 -8.38 3.00
N MET A 576 23.93 -9.15 3.94
CA MET A 576 24.46 -8.61 5.20
C MET A 576 25.74 -7.77 4.95
N VAL A 577 26.58 -8.15 3.98
CA VAL A 577 27.74 -7.33 3.56
C VAL A 577 27.26 -6.01 2.97
N MET A 578 26.26 -6.05 2.08
CA MET A 578 25.65 -4.84 1.50
C MET A 578 25.03 -3.94 2.56
N LEU A 579 24.42 -4.51 3.61
CA LEU A 579 23.89 -3.75 4.73
C LEU A 579 24.98 -2.94 5.46
N GLY A 580 26.15 -3.54 5.69
CA GLY A 580 27.31 -2.83 6.23
C GLY A 580 27.82 -1.73 5.30
N ALA A 581 27.88 -2.01 4.00
CA ALA A 581 28.28 -1.04 2.98
C ALA A 581 27.32 0.16 2.91
N MET A 582 26.01 -0.06 3.07
CA MET A 582 25.02 1.02 3.15
C MET A 582 25.27 1.97 4.33
N HIS A 583 25.61 1.43 5.51
CA HIS A 583 25.99 2.26 6.67
C HIS A 583 27.28 3.06 6.46
N ARG A 584 28.21 2.56 5.65
CA ARG A 584 29.42 3.31 5.29
C ARG A 584 29.11 4.56 4.48
N VAL A 585 28.04 4.52 3.70
CA VAL A 585 27.64 5.57 2.77
C VAL A 585 26.59 6.50 3.35
N CYS A 586 25.62 5.96 4.11
CA CYS A 586 24.56 6.76 4.72
C CYS A 586 25.07 7.51 5.95
N PRO A 587 25.09 8.86 5.94
CA PRO A 587 25.67 9.64 7.03
C PRO A 587 24.73 9.80 8.24
N LEU A 588 23.50 9.32 8.17
CA LEU A 588 22.45 9.61 9.17
C LEU A 588 22.44 8.60 10.31
N LEU A 589 22.76 7.35 10.06
CA LEU A 589 22.65 6.28 11.04
C LEU A 589 24.01 5.93 11.63
N ASP A 590 24.11 5.99 12.97
CA ASP A 590 25.29 5.57 13.70
C ASP A 590 25.50 4.05 13.55
N PHE A 591 26.68 3.65 13.11
CA PHE A 591 26.99 2.25 12.81
C PHE A 591 27.06 1.37 14.05
N ASP A 592 27.55 1.89 15.16
CA ASP A 592 27.70 1.13 16.41
C ASP A 592 26.33 0.87 17.05
N LEU A 593 25.41 1.84 17.01
CA LEU A 593 24.03 1.65 17.43
C LEU A 593 23.31 0.64 16.52
N ALA A 594 23.51 0.74 15.21
CA ALA A 594 22.94 -0.21 14.26
C ALA A 594 23.46 -1.65 14.51
N LEU A 595 24.74 -1.82 14.80
CA LEU A 595 25.34 -3.12 15.14
C LEU A 595 24.71 -3.73 16.41
N GLN A 596 24.35 -2.92 17.40
CA GLN A 596 23.64 -3.42 18.60
C GLN A 596 22.25 -3.98 18.24
N PHE A 597 21.53 -3.30 17.36
CA PHE A 597 20.25 -3.77 16.84
C PHE A 597 20.43 -5.08 16.04
N TYR A 598 21.40 -5.14 15.14
CA TYR A 598 21.70 -6.34 14.34
C TYR A 598 22.13 -7.50 15.22
N GLY A 599 22.92 -7.22 16.28
CA GLY A 599 23.31 -8.22 17.27
C GLY A 599 22.14 -8.96 17.92
N LYS A 600 20.95 -8.38 17.95
CA LYS A 600 19.74 -9.01 18.50
C LYS A 600 18.91 -9.73 17.42
N ASN A 601 18.93 -9.23 16.18
CA ASN A 601 17.92 -9.54 15.16
C ASN A 601 18.41 -10.30 13.93
N VAL A 602 19.74 -10.35 13.65
CA VAL A 602 20.25 -11.08 12.47
C VAL A 602 20.02 -12.60 12.58
N PRO A 603 19.78 -13.26 11.44
CA PRO A 603 19.59 -14.72 11.42
C PRO A 603 20.86 -15.49 11.77
N LEU A 604 20.73 -16.79 11.95
CA LEU A 604 21.87 -17.69 12.14
C LEU A 604 22.57 -18.00 10.80
N PRO A 605 23.89 -18.16 10.75
CA PRO A 605 24.86 -18.06 11.86
C PRO A 605 25.17 -16.58 12.21
N LYS A 606 24.96 -16.21 13.46
CA LYS A 606 24.93 -14.83 13.92
C LYS A 606 26.28 -14.12 13.81
N GLU A 607 27.35 -14.76 14.28
CA GLU A 607 28.70 -14.21 14.25
C GLU A 607 29.18 -13.93 12.81
N ALA A 608 28.93 -14.87 11.90
CA ALA A 608 29.29 -14.71 10.50
C ALA A 608 28.52 -13.55 9.83
N ASN A 609 27.22 -13.39 10.14
CA ASN A 609 26.42 -12.29 9.63
C ASN A 609 26.87 -10.94 10.20
N LEU A 610 27.22 -10.85 11.48
CA LEU A 610 27.76 -9.63 12.09
C LEU A 610 29.14 -9.27 11.50
N GLU A 611 29.98 -10.28 11.25
CA GLU A 611 31.27 -10.05 10.60
C GLU A 611 31.08 -9.60 9.15
N ALA A 612 30.13 -10.16 8.43
CA ALA A 612 29.76 -9.71 7.09
C ALA A 612 29.38 -8.22 7.05
N ILE A 613 28.57 -7.78 8.04
CA ILE A 613 28.19 -6.36 8.17
C ILE A 613 29.43 -5.48 8.43
N ARG A 614 30.33 -5.88 9.35
CA ARG A 614 31.55 -5.13 9.63
C ARG A 614 32.47 -5.03 8.42
N ARG A 615 32.68 -6.14 7.72
CA ARG A 615 33.52 -6.15 6.52
C ARG A 615 32.91 -5.32 5.40
N GLY A 616 31.61 -5.37 5.22
CA GLY A 616 30.90 -4.52 4.27
C GLY A 616 31.14 -3.04 4.53
N TYR A 617 31.07 -2.61 5.79
CA TYR A 617 31.40 -1.24 6.20
C TYR A 617 32.86 -0.86 5.91
N LEU A 618 33.80 -1.75 6.21
CA LEU A 618 35.25 -1.48 6.12
C LEU A 618 35.81 -1.58 4.70
N GLU A 619 35.32 -2.54 3.89
CA GLU A 619 35.86 -2.85 2.56
C GLU A 619 35.16 -2.07 1.42
N THR A 620 34.15 -1.26 1.73
CA THR A 620 33.52 -0.34 0.76
C THR A 620 34.50 0.77 0.38
N THR A 621 34.77 0.95 -0.91
CA THR A 621 35.79 1.87 -1.41
C THR A 621 35.39 2.59 -2.70
N ASP A 622 35.93 3.80 -2.86
CA ASP A 622 35.92 4.61 -4.09
C ASP A 622 37.25 4.53 -4.87
N ARG A 623 38.21 3.77 -4.36
CA ARG A 623 39.54 3.67 -4.97
C ARG A 623 39.51 2.80 -6.22
N GLU A 624 40.26 3.19 -7.23
CA GLU A 624 40.55 2.40 -8.42
C GLU A 624 41.50 1.25 -8.06
N VAL A 625 40.97 0.18 -7.51
CA VAL A 625 41.71 -1.06 -7.29
C VAL A 625 41.58 -1.87 -8.58
N ALA A 626 42.70 -2.33 -9.13
CA ALA A 626 42.67 -3.22 -10.29
C ALA A 626 41.76 -4.42 -9.96
N ALA A 627 40.72 -4.60 -10.76
CA ALA A 627 39.87 -5.77 -10.63
C ALA A 627 40.74 -7.03 -10.80
N PRO A 628 40.62 -8.05 -9.95
CA PRO A 628 41.24 -9.34 -10.22
C PRO A 628 40.75 -9.83 -11.59
N GLU A 629 41.63 -10.48 -12.35
CA GLU A 629 41.23 -11.11 -13.62
C GLU A 629 39.99 -11.97 -13.35
N PRO A 630 38.91 -11.82 -14.15
CA PRO A 630 37.73 -12.65 -13.98
C PRO A 630 38.14 -14.11 -14.08
N PRO A 631 37.63 -15.00 -13.20
CA PRO A 631 37.84 -16.43 -13.36
C PRO A 631 37.37 -16.83 -14.77
N PRO A 632 38.03 -17.79 -15.43
CA PRO A 632 37.55 -18.28 -16.72
C PRO A 632 36.06 -18.68 -16.56
N PRO A 633 35.20 -18.37 -17.55
CA PRO A 633 33.78 -18.68 -17.47
C PRO A 633 33.64 -20.18 -17.19
N ASP A 634 32.93 -20.49 -16.11
CA ASP A 634 32.59 -21.87 -15.77
C ASP A 634 31.58 -22.34 -16.83
N GLU A 635 31.90 -23.37 -17.61
CA GLU A 635 31.04 -23.88 -18.69
C GLU A 635 29.60 -24.22 -18.20
N GLN A 636 29.39 -24.32 -16.88
CA GLN A 636 28.11 -24.55 -16.27
C GLN A 636 27.29 -23.25 -16.00
N GLU A 637 27.92 -22.07 -15.93
CA GLU A 637 27.19 -20.79 -15.83
C GLU A 637 26.64 -20.31 -17.19
N GLU A 638 27.26 -20.67 -18.30
CA GLU A 638 26.73 -20.36 -19.65
C GLU A 638 25.39 -21.05 -19.94
N ALA A 639 25.11 -22.19 -19.32
CA ALA A 639 23.83 -22.89 -19.50
C ALA A 639 22.65 -22.24 -18.75
N PHE A 640 22.91 -21.36 -17.76
CA PHE A 640 21.86 -20.68 -16.97
C PHE A 640 21.51 -19.26 -17.44
N PHE A 641 22.30 -18.65 -18.32
CA PHE A 641 22.19 -17.24 -18.71
C PHE A 641 22.03 -16.95 -20.20
N HIS A 642 21.53 -17.89 -20.98
CA HIS A 642 20.99 -17.55 -22.29
C HIS A 642 19.53 -17.10 -22.18
N TRP A 643 19.32 -15.90 -21.59
CA TRP A 643 18.10 -15.16 -21.88
C TRP A 643 18.21 -14.66 -23.33
N ARG A 644 17.48 -15.32 -24.21
CA ARG A 644 17.27 -14.81 -25.56
C ARG A 644 16.17 -13.76 -25.50
N PRO A 645 16.36 -12.57 -26.08
CA PRO A 645 15.32 -11.54 -26.17
C PRO A 645 14.05 -11.97 -26.90
N GLU A 646 14.02 -13.19 -27.41
CA GLU A 646 12.95 -13.77 -28.20
C GLU A 646 12.05 -14.74 -27.43
N GLU A 647 12.31 -15.01 -26.13
CA GLU A 647 11.37 -15.77 -25.32
C GLU A 647 10.27 -14.80 -24.83
N GLU A 648 9.13 -14.94 -25.47
CA GLU A 648 7.91 -14.18 -25.27
C GLU A 648 7.49 -14.11 -23.81
N SER A 649 7.17 -12.91 -23.33
CA SER A 649 6.47 -12.76 -22.05
C SER A 649 5.13 -13.53 -22.13
N LEU A 650 4.63 -14.00 -20.99
CA LEU A 650 3.32 -14.68 -20.91
C LEU A 650 2.19 -13.84 -21.55
N GLU A 651 2.30 -12.52 -21.54
CA GLU A 651 1.41 -11.58 -22.22
C GLU A 651 1.48 -11.73 -23.75
N PHE A 652 2.65 -11.89 -24.32
CA PHE A 652 2.85 -12.13 -25.76
C PHE A 652 2.32 -13.49 -26.20
N ALA A 653 2.51 -14.52 -25.39
CA ALA A 653 1.95 -15.86 -25.67
C ALA A 653 0.41 -15.86 -25.60
N MET A 654 -0.18 -15.13 -24.65
CA MET A 654 -1.64 -14.97 -24.56
C MET A 654 -2.21 -14.16 -25.74
N LEU A 655 -1.53 -13.11 -26.19
CA LEU A 655 -1.96 -12.32 -27.35
C LEU A 655 -1.93 -13.14 -28.65
N ARG A 656 -0.93 -14.01 -28.85
CA ARG A 656 -0.88 -14.93 -29.99
C ARG A 656 -1.98 -15.99 -29.94
N SER A 657 -2.35 -16.51 -28.77
CA SER A 657 -3.43 -17.48 -28.63
C SER A 657 -4.80 -16.92 -29.03
N LEU A 658 -4.96 -15.59 -28.92
CA LEU A 658 -6.17 -14.89 -29.38
C LEU A 658 -6.21 -14.63 -30.90
N GLU A 659 -5.05 -14.64 -31.56
CA GLU A 659 -4.95 -14.45 -33.01
C GLU A 659 -5.14 -15.73 -33.81
N ASN A 660 -4.99 -16.91 -33.21
CA ASN A 660 -5.12 -18.18 -33.92
C ASN A 660 -6.04 -19.18 -33.18
N PRO A 661 -7.36 -18.99 -33.21
CA PRO A 661 -8.33 -19.88 -32.55
C PRO A 661 -8.48 -21.27 -33.20
N ARG A 662 -7.61 -21.64 -34.14
CA ARG A 662 -7.59 -22.95 -34.82
C ARG A 662 -6.15 -23.50 -34.80
N GLY A 663 -5.67 -23.88 -33.64
CA GLY A 663 -4.46 -24.67 -33.47
C GLY A 663 -4.62 -25.60 -32.32
#